data_975f9f2bb23f31a843a2f6ce654222b3
#
_entry.id   975f9f2bb23f31a843a2f6ce654222b3
#
_cell.length_a   1.000
_cell.length_b   1.000
_cell.length_c   1.000
_cell.angle_alpha   90.00
_cell.angle_beta   90.00
_cell.angle_gamma   90.00
#
_symmetry.space_group_name_H-M   'P 1'
#
loop_
_entity.id
_entity.type
_entity.pdbx_description
1 polymer ?
#
loop_
_entity_poly.entity_id
_entity_poly.type
_entity_poly.pdbx_seq_one_letter_code
_entity_poly.pdbx_strand_id
1 'polypeptide(L)'
;MSNTAGGGDSKLFARGKVAELRLELNSGGKKDKNYATKKIALKRIVANMTMSNNDMVALFPDIIQCMHISSLEIKKMCFLYLVNYARVRPEIAVNAIPILEHDMEDSNPLVRALALRTMSYIHVREFVAATVPLVKHMLRDSDPYVRKTAAFCVAKLYDHDRHMVEQSDLIDRLNSLLRDDNPTVVASALAGLMDIWERSDAIKLTIDYTNASKMVAILADCSEWGQTYILEALMSYVPQESGEASLLAERIAPRLSHSNSSVVLTCIRVILYLMNYIADQKQISALCKKLSPPLVTLLAKGPEVQYLALRNALLILQRRPEVLRNDIRVFFCKYNDPIYVKVTKLELIFMLANEKNIDEVLTELREYATEIDVHFVRKAVRAIGKLAIKIEPAARRCIDLLLELVATKVTYIVQEATVHLDSLDEPEAKAAMVWVIGQYADRIENSDALLEDFLYSFQEEPVEVQLALLTATVKLFIQRPTKGQELVPKVLKWATEETDNPDLRDRAYMYWRLLSTDMNSAKSIVMGEKPPITAESERLESSTLEEMCLNVGTLATVYLKPVQSVFRSARPRKLIASPALQKQYLANDIETQKSISMFGNGSQPTNIDLRTRNAVPSPASPAANGGGNLAQAVNDADAYFSSIGTQQMAAMRIDGGDDGFGGSGLNGTGYVVNALAPQAVLQPAHGEGSNGDLLVL
;
A
#
# COMPACT_ATOMS: atom_id res chain seq x y z
N MET A 1 10.27 36.28 39.77
CA MET A 1 10.70 35.03 40.40
C MET A 1 10.72 34.01 39.26
N SER A 2 11.75 33.91 38.68
CA SER A 2 13.07 33.26 38.62
C SER A 2 13.00 31.96 37.80
N ASN A 3 13.39 32.15 36.54
CA ASN A 3 13.83 31.11 35.59
C ASN A 3 15.03 30.33 36.17
N THR A 4 14.84 29.09 36.59
CA THR A 4 15.92 28.16 36.94
C THR A 4 15.80 26.75 36.45
N ALA A 5 14.92 26.46 35.46
CA ALA A 5 14.76 25.10 34.90
C ALA A 5 15.59 24.84 33.63
N GLY A 6 16.17 25.84 32.96
CA GLY A 6 16.85 25.65 31.66
C GLY A 6 18.37 25.42 31.70
N GLY A 7 19.00 25.45 32.89
CA GLY A 7 20.48 25.38 32.97
C GLY A 7 21.08 24.00 33.22
N GLY A 8 20.26 22.98 33.55
CA GLY A 8 20.74 21.66 33.89
C GLY A 8 20.99 20.74 32.67
N ASP A 9 20.14 20.83 31.68
CA ASP A 9 20.18 19.91 30.55
C ASP A 9 21.27 20.21 29.52
N SER A 10 21.60 21.50 29.32
CA SER A 10 22.69 21.90 28.40
C SER A 10 24.07 21.38 28.84
N LYS A 11 24.31 21.24 30.16
CA LYS A 11 25.55 20.67 30.69
C LYS A 11 25.67 19.15 30.50
N LEU A 12 24.57 18.43 30.38
CA LEU A 12 24.55 16.98 30.11
C LEU A 12 25.04 16.68 28.69
N PHE A 13 24.71 17.53 27.74
CA PHE A 13 25.06 17.38 26.32
C PHE A 13 26.40 18.08 25.96
N ALA A 14 27.12 18.64 26.92
CA ALA A 14 28.48 19.17 26.67
C ALA A 14 29.42 18.00 26.34
N ARG A 15 30.19 18.12 25.24
CA ARG A 15 31.19 17.12 24.82
C ARG A 15 32.22 16.89 25.92
N GLY A 16 32.12 15.77 26.65
CA GLY A 16 32.98 15.44 27.75
C GLY A 16 34.29 14.79 27.28
N LYS A 17 35.42 15.10 27.92
CA LYS A 17 36.67 14.40 27.69
C LYS A 17 36.63 13.05 28.43
N VAL A 18 37.08 11.97 27.79
CA VAL A 18 37.10 10.62 28.34
C VAL A 18 37.81 10.54 29.70
N ALA A 19 38.96 11.22 29.81
CA ALA A 19 39.76 11.24 31.07
C ALA A 19 39.00 11.90 32.23
N GLU A 20 38.27 12.96 31.98
CA GLU A 20 37.48 13.67 32.99
C GLU A 20 36.29 12.83 33.44
N LEU A 21 35.55 12.25 32.51
CA LEU A 21 34.43 11.33 32.79
C LEU A 21 34.87 10.09 33.53
N ARG A 22 36.08 9.58 33.22
CA ARG A 22 36.69 8.44 33.97
C ARG A 22 37.00 8.82 35.41
N LEU A 23 37.55 9.99 35.64
CA LEU A 23 37.82 10.50 37.01
C LEU A 23 36.50 10.67 37.78
N GLU A 24 35.50 11.29 37.16
CA GLU A 24 34.18 11.45 37.79
C GLU A 24 33.53 10.10 38.11
N LEU A 25 33.63 9.10 37.20
CA LEU A 25 33.06 7.77 37.37
C LEU A 25 33.75 6.99 38.50
N ASN A 26 35.06 7.17 38.65
CA ASN A 26 35.87 6.52 39.68
C ASN A 26 35.98 7.34 40.99
N SER A 27 35.53 8.62 40.96
CA SER A 27 35.41 9.43 42.15
C SER A 27 34.19 8.99 42.98
N GLY A 28 34.18 9.26 44.26
CA GLY A 28 33.03 8.93 45.09
C GLY A 28 33.25 7.67 45.94
N GLY A 29 34.29 7.70 46.77
CA GLY A 29 34.48 6.67 47.81
C GLY A 29 33.33 6.65 48.82
N LYS A 30 33.52 6.06 49.99
CA LYS A 30 32.52 5.84 51.08
C LYS A 30 31.66 7.05 51.46
N LYS A 31 31.98 8.28 50.99
CA LYS A 31 31.23 9.52 51.23
C LYS A 31 30.11 9.82 50.25
N ASP A 32 30.02 9.16 49.08
CA ASP A 32 28.96 9.41 48.09
C ASP A 32 27.72 8.61 48.42
N LYS A 33 26.93 9.11 49.37
CA LYS A 33 25.62 8.54 49.73
C LYS A 33 24.73 8.59 48.52
N ASN A 34 24.26 7.46 48.03
CA ASN A 34 23.39 7.28 46.86
C ASN A 34 24.07 7.34 45.47
N TYR A 35 25.38 7.30 45.35
CA TYR A 35 26.13 7.32 44.09
C TYR A 35 25.80 8.50 43.17
N ALA A 36 25.54 9.70 43.75
CA ALA A 36 25.06 10.85 43.01
C ALA A 36 26.06 11.30 41.93
N THR A 37 27.35 11.35 42.24
CA THR A 37 28.41 11.69 41.29
C THR A 37 28.51 10.72 40.15
N LYS A 38 28.44 9.40 40.44
CA LYS A 38 28.46 8.33 39.43
C LYS A 38 27.22 8.40 38.52
N LYS A 39 26.05 8.67 39.07
CA LYS A 39 24.82 8.87 38.29
C LYS A 39 24.92 10.03 37.31
N ILE A 40 25.47 11.14 37.73
CA ILE A 40 25.69 12.32 36.88
C ILE A 40 26.69 12.01 35.76
N ALA A 41 27.82 11.37 36.11
CA ALA A 41 28.81 10.94 35.11
C ALA A 41 28.23 9.99 34.09
N LEU A 42 27.45 8.97 34.52
CA LEU A 42 26.76 8.01 33.63
C LEU A 42 25.72 8.70 32.73
N LYS A 43 24.94 9.68 33.24
CA LYS A 43 24.01 10.46 32.42
C LYS A 43 24.76 11.25 31.34
N ARG A 44 25.90 11.86 31.66
CA ARG A 44 26.76 12.57 30.69
C ARG A 44 27.34 11.58 29.64
N ILE A 45 27.79 10.39 30.06
CA ILE A 45 28.32 9.37 29.16
C ILE A 45 27.23 8.92 28.19
N VAL A 46 26.02 8.60 28.68
CA VAL A 46 24.87 8.20 27.85
C VAL A 46 24.49 9.33 26.89
N ALA A 47 24.44 10.58 27.35
CA ALA A 47 24.16 11.72 26.47
C ALA A 47 25.24 11.90 25.38
N ASN A 48 26.52 11.74 25.71
CA ASN A 48 27.60 11.76 24.73
C ASN A 48 27.54 10.59 23.74
N MET A 49 27.14 9.41 24.20
CA MET A 49 26.90 8.25 23.35
C MET A 49 25.79 8.53 22.32
N THR A 50 24.69 9.14 22.72
CA THR A 50 23.58 9.49 21.81
C THR A 50 23.97 10.55 20.77
N MET A 51 24.97 11.37 21.07
CA MET A 51 25.57 12.32 20.12
C MET A 51 26.65 11.68 19.21
N SER A 52 26.70 10.35 19.13
CA SER A 52 27.66 9.61 18.31
C SER A 52 29.14 9.90 18.64
N ASN A 53 29.46 10.16 19.92
CA ASN A 53 30.83 10.34 20.36
C ASN A 53 31.50 8.98 20.59
N ASN A 54 32.25 8.51 19.58
CA ASN A 54 32.92 7.20 19.59
C ASN A 54 34.02 7.08 20.66
N ASP A 55 34.54 8.19 21.19
CA ASP A 55 35.55 8.18 22.25
C ASP A 55 35.03 7.52 23.53
N MET A 56 33.71 7.51 23.73
CA MET A 56 33.08 6.89 24.90
C MET A 56 33.34 5.38 25.01
N VAL A 57 33.69 4.70 23.93
CA VAL A 57 34.07 3.26 23.94
C VAL A 57 35.23 2.96 24.89
N ALA A 58 36.13 3.94 25.08
CA ALA A 58 37.29 3.77 25.96
C ALA A 58 36.93 3.65 27.46
N LEU A 59 35.68 3.96 27.84
CA LEU A 59 35.16 3.84 29.22
C LEU A 59 34.58 2.44 29.51
N PHE A 60 34.61 1.50 28.57
CA PHE A 60 33.95 0.22 28.67
C PHE A 60 34.33 -0.59 29.93
N PRO A 61 35.65 -0.75 30.30
CA PRO A 61 36.03 -1.44 31.51
C PRO A 61 35.47 -0.79 32.78
N ASP A 62 35.48 0.55 32.85
CA ASP A 62 34.99 1.32 33.98
C ASP A 62 33.46 1.16 34.17
N ILE A 63 32.73 1.07 33.05
CA ILE A 63 31.27 0.84 33.05
C ILE A 63 30.94 -0.57 33.55
N ILE A 64 31.70 -1.61 33.14
CA ILE A 64 31.49 -3.00 33.63
C ILE A 64 31.67 -3.03 35.14
N GLN A 65 32.66 -2.34 35.69
CA GLN A 65 32.81 -2.24 37.15
C GLN A 65 31.61 -1.58 37.84
N CYS A 66 30.98 -0.58 37.20
CA CYS A 66 29.80 0.08 37.75
C CYS A 66 28.55 -0.83 37.72
N MET A 67 28.52 -1.88 36.93
CA MET A 67 27.37 -2.81 36.86
C MET A 67 27.18 -3.59 38.16
N HIS A 68 28.21 -3.76 38.99
CA HIS A 68 28.10 -4.42 40.31
C HIS A 68 27.30 -3.62 41.34
N ILE A 69 26.95 -2.37 41.06
CA ILE A 69 26.23 -1.51 41.98
C ILE A 69 24.74 -1.87 41.93
N SER A 70 24.12 -2.14 43.10
CA SER A 70 22.71 -2.58 43.23
C SER A 70 21.67 -1.48 42.93
N SER A 71 22.01 -0.37 42.32
CA SER A 71 21.10 0.71 41.97
C SER A 71 20.48 0.47 40.60
N LEU A 72 19.15 0.32 40.51
CA LEU A 72 18.42 0.12 39.26
C LEU A 72 18.70 1.23 38.24
N GLU A 73 18.83 2.49 38.66
CA GLU A 73 19.13 3.61 37.77
C GLU A 73 20.52 3.49 37.15
N ILE A 74 21.52 3.09 37.95
CA ILE A 74 22.87 2.85 37.45
C ILE A 74 22.89 1.67 36.49
N LYS A 75 22.27 0.55 36.86
CA LYS A 75 22.18 -0.64 36.01
C LYS A 75 21.53 -0.30 34.66
N LYS A 76 20.45 0.47 34.63
CA LYS A 76 19.81 0.91 33.37
C LYS A 76 20.79 1.64 32.44
N MET A 77 21.56 2.56 32.98
CA MET A 77 22.54 3.34 32.19
C MET A 77 23.72 2.49 31.71
N CYS A 78 24.25 1.61 32.57
CA CYS A 78 25.34 0.73 32.20
C CYS A 78 24.90 -0.31 31.15
N PHE A 79 23.70 -0.86 31.27
CA PHE A 79 23.16 -1.84 30.32
C PHE A 79 22.83 -1.19 28.97
N LEU A 80 22.33 0.04 28.95
CA LEU A 80 22.16 0.79 27.71
C LEU A 80 23.50 1.05 27.01
N TYR A 81 24.52 1.40 27.75
CA TYR A 81 25.87 1.54 27.23
C TYR A 81 26.41 0.20 26.66
N LEU A 82 26.23 -0.90 27.41
CA LEU A 82 26.65 -2.23 27.01
C LEU A 82 26.01 -2.64 25.67
N VAL A 83 24.69 -2.51 25.54
CA VAL A 83 23.96 -2.82 24.28
C VAL A 83 24.52 -2.06 23.11
N ASN A 84 24.85 -0.76 23.28
CA ASN A 84 25.33 0.08 22.20
C ASN A 84 26.74 -0.28 21.73
N TYR A 85 27.63 -0.64 22.65
CA TYR A 85 29.05 -0.86 22.32
C TYR A 85 29.49 -2.34 22.29
N ALA A 86 28.63 -3.29 22.67
CA ALA A 86 28.99 -4.70 22.70
C ALA A 86 29.47 -5.25 21.34
N ARG A 87 28.90 -4.76 20.24
CA ARG A 87 29.34 -5.16 18.89
C ARG A 87 30.66 -4.55 18.47
N VAL A 88 31.02 -3.39 19.04
CA VAL A 88 32.27 -2.69 18.72
C VAL A 88 33.45 -3.32 19.44
N ARG A 89 33.22 -3.82 20.67
CA ARG A 89 34.26 -4.44 21.53
C ARG A 89 33.72 -5.72 22.17
N PRO A 90 33.47 -6.78 21.38
CA PRO A 90 32.89 -8.03 21.89
C PRO A 90 33.78 -8.70 22.95
N GLU A 91 35.09 -8.63 22.80
CA GLU A 91 36.08 -9.20 23.71
C GLU A 91 36.00 -8.61 25.15
N ILE A 92 35.60 -7.36 25.26
CA ILE A 92 35.41 -6.72 26.59
C ILE A 92 33.97 -6.97 27.07
N ALA A 93 32.99 -6.92 26.17
CA ALA A 93 31.59 -7.11 26.50
C ALA A 93 31.30 -8.45 27.14
N VAL A 94 31.96 -9.55 26.73
CA VAL A 94 31.82 -10.90 27.28
C VAL A 94 32.02 -10.93 28.78
N ASN A 95 32.89 -10.05 29.35
CA ASN A 95 33.13 -9.96 30.79
C ASN A 95 31.89 -9.46 31.57
N ALA A 96 30.88 -8.93 30.90
CA ALA A 96 29.60 -8.54 31.53
C ALA A 96 28.63 -9.71 31.71
N ILE A 97 28.83 -10.86 31.04
CA ILE A 97 27.92 -12.01 31.11
C ILE A 97 27.74 -12.51 32.55
N PRO A 98 28.77 -12.80 33.34
CA PRO A 98 28.59 -13.28 34.69
C PRO A 98 27.85 -12.29 35.60
N ILE A 99 28.02 -10.98 35.37
CA ILE A 99 27.32 -9.94 36.14
C ILE A 99 25.83 -9.93 35.80
N LEU A 100 25.49 -10.08 34.51
CA LEU A 100 24.11 -10.16 34.05
C LEU A 100 23.42 -11.45 34.53
N GLU A 101 24.12 -12.58 34.53
CA GLU A 101 23.64 -13.84 35.11
C GLU A 101 23.32 -13.70 36.58
N HIS A 102 24.21 -13.10 37.37
CA HIS A 102 23.96 -12.80 38.77
C HIS A 102 22.76 -11.87 38.97
N ASP A 103 22.61 -10.85 38.11
CA ASP A 103 21.48 -9.92 38.18
C ASP A 103 20.13 -10.58 37.82
N MET A 104 20.13 -11.71 37.12
CA MET A 104 18.91 -12.49 36.86
C MET A 104 18.45 -13.29 38.08
N GLU A 105 19.27 -13.41 39.10
CA GLU A 105 18.89 -14.01 40.41
C GLU A 105 18.51 -12.94 41.45
N ASP A 106 18.52 -11.64 41.08
CA ASP A 106 18.17 -10.55 42.00
C ASP A 106 16.73 -10.71 42.53
N SER A 107 16.51 -10.33 43.76
CA SER A 107 15.19 -10.34 44.40
C SER A 107 14.18 -9.45 43.70
N ASN A 108 14.66 -8.36 43.05
CA ASN A 108 13.83 -7.41 42.33
C ASN A 108 13.54 -7.88 40.87
N PRO A 109 12.28 -8.18 40.53
CA PRO A 109 11.90 -8.64 39.19
C PRO A 109 12.26 -7.63 38.08
N LEU A 110 12.31 -6.34 38.38
CA LEU A 110 12.73 -5.32 37.41
C LEU A 110 14.20 -5.45 37.03
N VAL A 111 15.07 -5.85 37.95
CA VAL A 111 16.49 -6.10 37.69
C VAL A 111 16.63 -7.37 36.85
N ARG A 112 15.94 -8.46 37.23
CA ARG A 112 15.95 -9.72 36.47
C ARG A 112 15.51 -9.52 35.03
N ALA A 113 14.37 -8.86 34.83
CA ALA A 113 13.85 -8.58 33.50
C ALA A 113 14.76 -7.65 32.68
N LEU A 114 15.40 -6.67 33.32
CA LEU A 114 16.30 -5.74 32.65
C LEU A 114 17.58 -6.44 32.19
N ALA A 115 18.17 -7.31 33.02
CA ALA A 115 19.33 -8.11 32.67
C ALA A 115 19.05 -9.04 31.49
N LEU A 116 17.92 -9.77 31.54
CA LEU A 116 17.47 -10.65 30.49
C LEU A 116 17.24 -9.90 29.15
N ARG A 117 16.56 -8.74 29.21
CA ARG A 117 16.36 -7.88 28.04
C ARG A 117 17.69 -7.46 27.44
N THR A 118 18.65 -7.06 28.28
CA THR A 118 19.98 -6.61 27.83
C THR A 118 20.71 -7.70 27.09
N MET A 119 20.77 -8.90 27.65
CA MET A 119 21.41 -10.06 27.00
C MET A 119 20.77 -10.37 25.65
N SER A 120 19.44 -10.35 25.57
CA SER A 120 18.72 -10.65 24.34
C SER A 120 18.88 -9.62 23.22
N TYR A 121 19.35 -8.41 23.50
CA TYR A 121 19.63 -7.39 22.49
C TYR A 121 21.04 -7.51 21.87
N ILE A 122 21.96 -8.17 22.55
CA ILE A 122 23.37 -8.23 22.14
C ILE A 122 23.55 -9.36 21.15
N HIS A 123 23.78 -9.02 19.89
CA HIS A 123 24.04 -9.97 18.81
C HIS A 123 25.55 -10.33 18.76
N VAL A 124 26.02 -10.98 19.80
CA VAL A 124 27.38 -11.56 19.94
C VAL A 124 27.19 -13.03 20.28
N ARG A 125 27.91 -13.92 19.62
CA ARG A 125 27.70 -15.38 19.71
C ARG A 125 27.73 -15.92 21.14
N GLU A 126 28.66 -15.45 21.94
CA GLU A 126 28.85 -15.83 23.34
C GLU A 126 27.62 -15.40 24.18
N PHE A 127 27.07 -14.23 23.94
CA PHE A 127 25.85 -13.76 24.60
C PHE A 127 24.66 -14.60 24.19
N VAL A 128 24.49 -14.91 22.91
CA VAL A 128 23.36 -15.73 22.42
C VAL A 128 23.41 -17.11 23.06
N ALA A 129 24.59 -17.75 23.08
CA ALA A 129 24.78 -19.06 23.70
C ALA A 129 24.49 -19.07 25.21
N ALA A 130 24.92 -18.04 25.94
CA ALA A 130 24.67 -17.89 27.36
C ALA A 130 23.18 -17.59 27.66
N THR A 131 22.50 -16.85 26.76
CA THR A 131 21.12 -16.41 27.00
C THR A 131 20.09 -17.55 26.88
N VAL A 132 20.29 -18.55 26.00
CA VAL A 132 19.34 -19.65 25.77
C VAL A 132 18.97 -20.41 27.05
N PRO A 133 19.89 -20.92 27.87
CA PRO A 133 19.55 -21.62 29.11
C PRO A 133 18.87 -20.70 30.14
N LEU A 134 19.27 -19.43 30.19
CA LEU A 134 18.69 -18.44 31.09
C LEU A 134 17.22 -18.11 30.75
N VAL A 135 16.92 -17.91 29.46
CA VAL A 135 15.55 -17.70 29.00
C VAL A 135 14.65 -18.89 29.36
N LYS A 136 15.15 -20.14 29.23
CA LYS A 136 14.40 -21.34 29.65
C LYS A 136 13.99 -21.30 31.11
N HIS A 137 14.83 -20.77 32.00
CA HIS A 137 14.52 -20.58 33.39
C HIS A 137 13.54 -19.42 33.59
N MET A 138 13.79 -18.26 32.99
CA MET A 138 13.00 -17.05 33.15
C MET A 138 11.57 -17.15 32.58
N LEU A 139 11.30 -18.04 31.61
CA LEU A 139 9.93 -18.36 31.14
C LEU A 139 9.06 -18.99 32.26
N ARG A 140 9.65 -19.45 33.35
CA ARG A 140 8.96 -20.03 34.54
C ARG A 140 9.11 -19.17 35.79
N ASP A 141 9.59 -17.94 35.65
CA ASP A 141 9.76 -17.03 36.78
C ASP A 141 8.43 -16.82 37.53
N SER A 142 8.49 -16.60 38.84
CA SER A 142 7.33 -16.32 39.67
C SER A 142 6.62 -15.03 39.29
N ASP A 143 7.38 -14.03 38.80
CA ASP A 143 6.85 -12.71 38.42
C ASP A 143 6.41 -12.66 36.95
N PRO A 144 5.18 -12.25 36.64
CA PRO A 144 4.67 -12.18 35.27
C PRO A 144 5.43 -11.17 34.39
N TYR A 145 6.03 -10.12 34.96
CA TYR A 145 6.82 -9.15 34.21
C TYR A 145 8.10 -9.79 33.65
N VAL A 146 8.72 -10.69 34.38
CA VAL A 146 9.89 -11.46 33.94
C VAL A 146 9.48 -12.46 32.86
N ARG A 147 8.37 -13.23 33.07
CA ARG A 147 7.86 -14.17 32.08
C ARG A 147 7.50 -13.48 30.76
N LYS A 148 6.83 -12.31 30.85
CA LYS A 148 6.56 -11.45 29.69
C LYS A 148 7.83 -11.07 28.92
N THR A 149 8.86 -10.64 29.64
CA THR A 149 10.13 -10.24 29.03
C THR A 149 10.82 -11.43 28.39
N ALA A 150 10.81 -12.59 29.05
CA ALA A 150 11.37 -13.83 28.52
C ALA A 150 10.67 -14.29 27.24
N ALA A 151 9.35 -14.12 27.13
CA ALA A 151 8.60 -14.43 25.91
C ALA A 151 9.09 -13.62 24.71
N PHE A 152 9.30 -12.32 24.84
CA PHE A 152 9.89 -11.49 23.79
C PHE A 152 11.35 -11.82 23.49
N CYS A 153 12.10 -12.29 24.51
CA CYS A 153 13.50 -12.66 24.29
C CYS A 153 13.63 -13.89 23.37
N VAL A 154 12.69 -14.83 23.40
CA VAL A 154 12.68 -15.99 22.49
C VAL A 154 12.65 -15.54 21.02
N ALA A 155 11.76 -14.60 20.69
CA ALA A 155 11.65 -14.07 19.33
C ALA A 155 12.94 -13.34 18.87
N LYS A 156 13.60 -12.60 19.78
CA LYS A 156 14.87 -11.94 19.47
C LYS A 156 16.01 -12.93 19.29
N LEU A 157 16.07 -13.97 20.13
CA LEU A 157 17.06 -15.04 19.95
C LEU A 157 16.86 -15.77 18.62
N TYR A 158 15.61 -15.96 18.19
CA TYR A 158 15.29 -16.52 16.90
C TYR A 158 15.84 -15.67 15.72
N ASP A 159 15.82 -14.34 15.87
CA ASP A 159 16.41 -13.40 14.91
C ASP A 159 17.94 -13.48 14.89
N HIS A 160 18.56 -13.77 16.05
CA HIS A 160 20.01 -13.88 16.18
C HIS A 160 20.57 -15.22 15.68
N ASP A 161 19.95 -16.32 16.11
CA ASP A 161 20.33 -17.68 15.72
C ASP A 161 19.10 -18.59 15.64
N ARG A 162 18.56 -18.74 14.46
CA ARG A 162 17.40 -19.57 14.16
C ARG A 162 17.61 -21.03 14.54
N HIS A 163 18.78 -21.59 14.15
CA HIS A 163 19.07 -23.01 14.40
C HIS A 163 19.14 -23.35 15.89
N MET A 164 19.77 -22.50 16.67
CA MET A 164 19.89 -22.72 18.11
C MET A 164 18.53 -22.72 18.79
N VAL A 165 17.60 -21.84 18.38
CA VAL A 165 16.25 -21.77 18.96
C VAL A 165 15.41 -22.96 18.50
N GLU A 166 15.46 -23.35 17.22
CA GLU A 166 14.71 -24.51 16.68
C GLU A 166 15.18 -25.86 17.27
N GLN A 167 16.46 -26.00 17.60
CA GLN A 167 16.99 -27.18 18.27
C GLN A 167 16.69 -27.20 19.79
N SER A 168 16.26 -26.07 20.33
CA SER A 168 15.91 -25.93 21.74
C SER A 168 14.42 -26.16 21.97
N ASP A 169 14.02 -26.39 23.24
CA ASP A 169 12.61 -26.48 23.65
C ASP A 169 11.96 -25.11 23.90
N LEU A 170 12.57 -24.00 23.46
CA LEU A 170 12.09 -22.64 23.71
C LEU A 170 10.74 -22.36 23.09
N ILE A 171 10.47 -22.86 21.88
CA ILE A 171 9.21 -22.67 21.18
C ILE A 171 8.08 -23.40 21.89
N ASP A 172 8.32 -24.63 22.35
CA ASP A 172 7.33 -25.41 23.13
C ASP A 172 7.01 -24.72 24.47
N ARG A 173 8.03 -24.17 25.12
CA ARG A 173 7.86 -23.41 26.36
C ARG A 173 7.08 -22.12 26.10
N LEU A 174 7.35 -21.43 24.99
CA LEU A 174 6.62 -20.24 24.59
C LEU A 174 5.13 -20.59 24.32
N ASN A 175 4.85 -21.72 23.66
CA ASN A 175 3.50 -22.23 23.48
C ASN A 175 2.81 -22.54 24.82
N SER A 176 3.54 -23.04 25.82
CA SER A 176 2.98 -23.31 27.13
C SER A 176 2.50 -22.05 27.86
N LEU A 177 3.13 -20.90 27.60
CA LEU A 177 2.71 -19.61 28.17
C LEU A 177 1.38 -19.08 27.62
N LEU A 178 0.84 -19.64 26.55
CA LEU A 178 -0.54 -19.34 26.09
C LEU A 178 -1.60 -19.79 27.12
N ARG A 179 -1.22 -20.61 28.12
CA ARG A 179 -2.07 -21.07 29.23
C ARG A 179 -1.79 -20.32 30.52
N ASP A 180 -0.93 -19.31 30.49
CA ASP A 180 -0.63 -18.49 31.69
C ASP A 180 -1.88 -17.78 32.20
N ASP A 181 -1.96 -17.58 33.52
CA ASP A 181 -3.08 -16.87 34.14
C ASP A 181 -3.02 -15.35 33.89
N ASN A 182 -1.83 -14.81 33.58
CA ASN A 182 -1.66 -13.39 33.38
C ASN A 182 -1.87 -13.00 31.90
N PRO A 183 -2.87 -12.15 31.59
CA PRO A 183 -3.18 -11.72 30.22
C PRO A 183 -2.00 -11.11 29.46
N THR A 184 -1.14 -10.37 30.17
CA THR A 184 0.02 -9.71 29.55
C THR A 184 1.10 -10.72 29.12
N VAL A 185 1.27 -11.81 29.86
CA VAL A 185 2.17 -12.90 29.50
C VAL A 185 1.65 -13.63 28.27
N VAL A 186 0.36 -13.97 28.26
CA VAL A 186 -0.30 -14.61 27.10
C VAL A 186 -0.15 -13.77 25.85
N ALA A 187 -0.44 -12.47 25.91
CA ALA A 187 -0.32 -11.56 24.78
C ALA A 187 1.13 -11.47 24.27
N SER A 188 2.11 -11.49 25.17
CA SER A 188 3.54 -11.41 24.81
C SER A 188 4.07 -12.72 24.24
N ALA A 189 3.62 -13.87 24.74
CA ALA A 189 3.93 -15.17 24.17
C ALA A 189 3.37 -15.29 22.75
N LEU A 190 2.14 -14.83 22.56
CA LEU A 190 1.48 -14.82 21.27
C LEU A 190 2.21 -13.92 20.26
N ALA A 191 2.62 -12.71 20.71
CA ALA A 191 3.42 -11.81 19.87
C ALA A 191 4.75 -12.44 19.43
N GLY A 192 5.44 -13.12 20.37
CA GLY A 192 6.68 -13.83 20.05
C GLY A 192 6.47 -14.99 19.06
N LEU A 193 5.41 -15.79 19.25
CA LEU A 193 5.07 -16.89 18.34
C LEU A 193 4.68 -16.38 16.93
N MET A 194 3.96 -15.27 16.84
CA MET A 194 3.61 -14.66 15.56
C MET A 194 4.82 -14.14 14.81
N ASP A 195 5.74 -13.48 15.51
CA ASP A 195 6.98 -12.97 14.92
C ASP A 195 7.85 -14.11 14.38
N ILE A 196 7.97 -15.21 15.12
CA ILE A 196 8.68 -16.41 14.69
C ILE A 196 7.96 -17.07 13.48
N TRP A 197 6.63 -17.20 13.54
CA TRP A 197 5.84 -17.77 12.46
C TRP A 197 5.96 -16.97 11.14
N GLU A 198 6.00 -15.65 11.20
CA GLU A 198 6.18 -14.81 10.00
C GLU A 198 7.53 -15.05 9.32
N ARG A 199 8.57 -15.45 10.08
CA ARG A 199 9.94 -15.64 9.59
C ARG A 199 10.29 -17.09 9.25
N SER A 200 9.49 -18.08 9.69
CA SER A 200 9.77 -19.50 9.54
C SER A 200 8.64 -20.27 8.85
N ASP A 201 8.99 -21.05 7.84
CA ASP A 201 8.05 -21.98 7.20
C ASP A 201 7.90 -23.30 8.00
N ALA A 202 8.85 -23.59 8.91
CA ALA A 202 8.82 -24.80 9.73
C ALA A 202 7.77 -24.75 10.85
N ILE A 203 7.34 -23.55 11.26
CA ILE A 203 6.43 -23.35 12.37
C ILE A 203 5.08 -22.89 11.84
N LYS A 204 4.01 -23.60 12.20
CA LYS A 204 2.64 -23.24 11.85
C LYS A 204 1.90 -22.80 13.09
N LEU A 205 1.41 -21.56 13.10
CA LEU A 205 0.53 -21.07 14.16
C LEU A 205 -0.89 -21.59 13.91
N THR A 206 -1.38 -22.46 14.78
CA THR A 206 -2.75 -22.99 14.76
C THR A 206 -3.46 -22.61 16.04
N ILE A 207 -4.63 -22.00 15.90
CA ILE A 207 -5.46 -21.59 17.03
C ILE A 207 -6.77 -22.37 16.94
N ASP A 208 -7.17 -23.07 17.99
CA ASP A 208 -8.47 -23.72 18.10
C ASP A 208 -9.54 -22.76 18.66
N TYR A 209 -10.81 -23.15 18.61
CA TYR A 209 -11.91 -22.33 19.11
C TYR A 209 -11.80 -22.03 20.62
N THR A 210 -11.33 -23.00 21.40
CA THR A 210 -11.18 -22.85 22.86
C THR A 210 -10.16 -21.78 23.19
N ASN A 211 -9.00 -21.79 22.51
CA ASN A 211 -7.97 -20.79 22.67
C ASN A 211 -8.43 -19.43 22.12
N ALA A 212 -9.08 -19.37 20.95
CA ALA A 212 -9.64 -18.14 20.40
C ALA A 212 -10.66 -17.51 21.37
N SER A 213 -11.56 -18.31 21.96
CA SER A 213 -12.54 -17.83 22.94
C SER A 213 -11.89 -17.28 24.22
N LYS A 214 -10.83 -17.94 24.73
CA LYS A 214 -10.06 -17.44 25.89
C LYS A 214 -9.32 -16.14 25.55
N MET A 215 -8.69 -16.04 24.37
CA MET A 215 -8.01 -14.84 23.91
C MET A 215 -8.94 -13.64 23.85
N VAL A 216 -10.17 -13.84 23.35
CA VAL A 216 -11.18 -12.77 23.31
C VAL A 216 -11.65 -12.40 24.71
N ALA A 217 -11.74 -13.36 25.65
CA ALA A 217 -12.15 -13.07 27.03
C ALA A 217 -11.15 -12.17 27.76
N ILE A 218 -9.84 -12.35 27.56
CA ILE A 218 -8.78 -11.59 28.22
C ILE A 218 -8.45 -10.25 27.54
N LEU A 219 -9.06 -9.94 26.38
CA LEU A 219 -8.80 -8.70 25.63
C LEU A 219 -8.97 -7.44 26.48
N ALA A 220 -9.98 -7.42 27.37
CA ALA A 220 -10.28 -6.25 28.21
C ALA A 220 -9.17 -5.94 29.22
N ASP A 221 -8.47 -6.97 29.66
CA ASP A 221 -7.47 -6.89 30.72
C ASP A 221 -6.06 -6.65 30.19
N CYS A 222 -5.90 -6.67 28.86
CA CYS A 222 -4.63 -6.41 28.19
C CYS A 222 -4.39 -4.92 27.93
N SER A 223 -3.11 -4.54 27.90
CA SER A 223 -2.69 -3.25 27.37
C SER A 223 -3.07 -3.10 25.89
N GLU A 224 -3.07 -1.89 25.37
CA GLU A 224 -3.36 -1.60 23.93
C GLU A 224 -2.50 -2.44 22.97
N TRP A 225 -1.22 -2.58 23.27
CA TRP A 225 -0.29 -3.44 22.53
C TRP A 225 -0.71 -4.92 22.59
N GLY A 226 -1.04 -5.41 23.80
CA GLY A 226 -1.52 -6.78 23.98
C GLY A 226 -2.81 -7.05 23.21
N GLN A 227 -3.76 -6.11 23.23
CA GLN A 227 -5.00 -6.20 22.46
C GLN A 227 -4.72 -6.32 20.96
N THR A 228 -3.79 -5.52 20.43
CA THR A 228 -3.41 -5.58 19.01
C THR A 228 -2.80 -6.94 18.65
N TYR A 229 -1.89 -7.47 19.46
CA TYR A 229 -1.29 -8.79 19.24
C TYR A 229 -2.32 -9.92 19.27
N ILE A 230 -3.24 -9.91 20.25
CA ILE A 230 -4.29 -10.91 20.34
C ILE A 230 -5.23 -10.84 19.13
N LEU A 231 -5.65 -9.64 18.74
CA LEU A 231 -6.50 -9.43 17.57
C LEU A 231 -5.82 -9.90 16.29
N GLU A 232 -4.54 -9.61 16.11
CA GLU A 232 -3.79 -10.08 14.94
C GLU A 232 -3.67 -11.60 14.90
N ALA A 233 -3.42 -12.23 16.05
CA ALA A 233 -3.35 -13.68 16.13
C ALA A 233 -4.68 -14.37 15.79
N LEU A 234 -5.81 -13.77 16.14
CA LEU A 234 -7.14 -14.27 15.78
C LEU A 234 -7.37 -14.38 14.27
N MET A 235 -6.59 -13.67 13.44
CA MET A 235 -6.59 -13.87 11.99
C MET A 235 -6.03 -15.24 11.54
N SER A 236 -5.35 -15.97 12.44
CA SER A 236 -4.88 -17.34 12.18
C SER A 236 -5.89 -18.41 12.64
N TYR A 237 -6.94 -18.02 13.33
CA TYR A 237 -8.05 -18.90 13.69
C TYR A 237 -8.98 -19.07 12.48
N VAL A 238 -9.29 -20.30 12.10
CA VAL A 238 -10.19 -20.63 11.00
C VAL A 238 -11.50 -21.20 11.56
N PRO A 239 -12.61 -20.43 11.56
CA PRO A 239 -13.90 -20.90 12.04
C PRO A 239 -14.37 -22.15 11.28
N GLN A 240 -14.84 -23.16 11.99
CA GLN A 240 -15.43 -24.36 11.40
C GLN A 240 -16.95 -24.22 11.26
N GLU A 241 -17.57 -23.47 12.15
CA GLU A 241 -18.99 -23.18 12.17
C GLU A 241 -19.26 -21.67 12.07
N SER A 242 -20.35 -21.31 11.40
CA SER A 242 -20.78 -19.92 11.26
C SER A 242 -21.10 -19.28 12.62
N GLY A 243 -21.60 -20.06 13.58
CA GLY A 243 -21.89 -19.60 14.95
C GLY A 243 -20.67 -19.16 15.71
N GLU A 244 -19.53 -19.86 15.56
CA GLU A 244 -18.26 -19.49 16.18
C GLU A 244 -17.76 -18.12 15.71
N ALA A 245 -17.79 -17.90 14.39
CA ALA A 245 -17.38 -16.65 13.77
C ALA A 245 -18.25 -15.48 14.25
N SER A 246 -19.57 -15.67 14.31
CA SER A 246 -20.51 -14.66 14.77
C SER A 246 -20.28 -14.30 16.24
N LEU A 247 -20.15 -15.30 17.12
CA LEU A 247 -19.93 -15.09 18.55
C LEU A 247 -18.61 -14.36 18.84
N LEU A 248 -17.53 -14.73 18.15
CA LEU A 248 -16.24 -14.03 18.28
C LEU A 248 -16.33 -12.59 17.78
N ALA A 249 -16.97 -12.34 16.64
CA ALA A 249 -17.15 -10.99 16.11
C ALA A 249 -17.95 -10.09 17.06
N GLU A 250 -19.01 -10.63 17.69
CA GLU A 250 -19.80 -9.89 18.67
C GLU A 250 -19.02 -9.56 19.93
N ARG A 251 -18.20 -10.49 20.45
CA ARG A 251 -17.36 -10.26 21.63
C ARG A 251 -16.22 -9.27 21.38
N ILE A 252 -15.71 -9.20 20.14
CA ILE A 252 -14.68 -8.26 19.74
C ILE A 252 -15.25 -6.85 19.50
N ALA A 253 -16.50 -6.74 19.03
CA ALA A 253 -17.14 -5.49 18.64
C ALA A 253 -17.04 -4.34 19.67
N PRO A 254 -17.08 -4.54 21.02
CA PRO A 254 -16.87 -3.47 21.98
C PRO A 254 -15.52 -2.74 21.85
N ARG A 255 -14.50 -3.38 21.28
CA ARG A 255 -13.18 -2.76 21.04
C ARG A 255 -13.20 -1.75 19.90
N LEU A 256 -14.26 -1.70 19.08
CA LEU A 256 -14.46 -0.67 18.06
C LEU A 256 -14.58 0.74 18.64
N SER A 257 -14.92 0.87 19.92
CA SER A 257 -15.01 2.17 20.62
C SER A 257 -13.74 2.50 21.42
N HIS A 258 -12.63 1.81 21.17
CA HIS A 258 -11.38 2.04 21.88
C HIS A 258 -10.75 3.40 21.51
N SER A 259 -10.04 4.04 22.43
CA SER A 259 -9.37 5.33 22.21
C SER A 259 -8.21 5.27 21.23
N ASN A 260 -7.50 4.14 21.23
CA ASN A 260 -6.35 3.91 20.35
C ASN A 260 -6.79 3.46 18.96
N SER A 261 -6.38 4.21 17.93
CA SER A 261 -6.74 3.97 16.52
C SER A 261 -6.21 2.63 15.99
N SER A 262 -5.06 2.15 16.48
CA SER A 262 -4.49 0.86 16.07
C SER A 262 -5.39 -0.30 16.51
N VAL A 263 -5.89 -0.27 17.76
CA VAL A 263 -6.82 -1.28 18.28
C VAL A 263 -8.11 -1.28 17.46
N VAL A 264 -8.66 -0.09 17.15
CA VAL A 264 -9.88 0.05 16.35
C VAL A 264 -9.70 -0.53 14.95
N LEU A 265 -8.62 -0.16 14.24
CA LEU A 265 -8.35 -0.65 12.87
C LEU A 265 -8.10 -2.16 12.84
N THR A 266 -7.36 -2.69 13.82
CA THR A 266 -7.13 -4.14 13.93
C THR A 266 -8.44 -4.87 14.24
N CYS A 267 -9.29 -4.30 15.10
CA CYS A 267 -10.63 -4.82 15.38
C CYS A 267 -11.51 -4.85 14.12
N ILE A 268 -11.54 -3.77 13.33
CA ILE A 268 -12.24 -3.72 12.04
C ILE A 268 -11.74 -4.83 11.13
N ARG A 269 -10.43 -5.00 11.00
CA ARG A 269 -9.80 -6.05 10.17
C ARG A 269 -10.25 -7.45 10.57
N VAL A 270 -10.21 -7.77 11.87
CA VAL A 270 -10.64 -9.10 12.37
C VAL A 270 -12.12 -9.34 12.16
N ILE A 271 -12.97 -8.33 12.38
CA ILE A 271 -14.42 -8.45 12.13
C ILE A 271 -14.66 -8.70 10.64
N LEU A 272 -14.01 -7.95 9.74
CA LEU A 272 -14.10 -8.17 8.29
C LEU A 272 -13.64 -9.58 7.89
N TYR A 273 -12.57 -10.09 8.53
CA TYR A 273 -12.13 -11.48 8.34
C TYR A 273 -13.21 -12.47 8.75
N LEU A 274 -13.73 -12.37 9.97
CA LEU A 274 -14.74 -13.29 10.51
C LEU A 274 -16.05 -13.25 9.71
N MET A 275 -16.43 -12.09 9.17
CA MET A 275 -17.62 -11.92 8.33
C MET A 275 -17.61 -12.82 7.08
N ASN A 276 -16.44 -13.27 6.60
CA ASN A 276 -16.38 -14.21 5.48
C ASN A 276 -16.84 -15.63 5.87
N TYR A 277 -16.91 -15.94 7.16
CA TYR A 277 -17.34 -17.24 7.70
C TYR A 277 -18.74 -17.19 8.32
N ILE A 278 -19.46 -16.07 8.25
CA ILE A 278 -20.81 -15.91 8.76
C ILE A 278 -21.82 -16.12 7.62
N ALA A 279 -22.76 -17.06 7.78
CA ALA A 279 -23.76 -17.36 6.78
C ALA A 279 -24.99 -16.42 6.85
N ASP A 280 -25.34 -15.93 8.04
CA ASP A 280 -26.54 -15.10 8.25
C ASP A 280 -26.33 -13.65 7.80
N GLN A 281 -27.00 -13.28 6.70
CA GLN A 281 -26.95 -11.93 6.14
C GLN A 281 -27.46 -10.84 7.10
N LYS A 282 -28.38 -11.16 8.02
CA LYS A 282 -28.86 -10.22 9.01
C LYS A 282 -27.77 -9.86 10.02
N GLN A 283 -26.99 -10.84 10.45
CA GLN A 283 -25.84 -10.62 11.34
C GLN A 283 -24.75 -9.84 10.63
N ILE A 284 -24.45 -10.14 9.37
CA ILE A 284 -23.52 -9.37 8.54
C ILE A 284 -23.95 -7.91 8.46
N SER A 285 -25.22 -7.64 8.13
CA SER A 285 -25.75 -6.26 8.07
C SER A 285 -25.69 -5.54 9.42
N ALA A 286 -25.91 -6.24 10.53
CA ALA A 286 -25.77 -5.69 11.88
C ALA A 286 -24.31 -5.33 12.20
N LEU A 287 -23.35 -6.18 11.81
CA LEU A 287 -21.92 -5.89 11.96
C LEU A 287 -21.48 -4.74 11.06
N CYS A 288 -21.95 -4.65 9.82
CA CYS A 288 -21.68 -3.50 8.93
C CYS A 288 -22.13 -2.18 9.56
N LYS A 289 -23.31 -2.15 10.18
CA LYS A 289 -23.80 -0.96 10.92
C LYS A 289 -22.93 -0.61 12.12
N LYS A 290 -22.33 -1.62 12.81
CA LYS A 290 -21.40 -1.39 13.93
C LYS A 290 -20.04 -0.87 13.46
N LEU A 291 -19.63 -1.14 12.22
CA LEU A 291 -18.35 -0.69 11.65
C LEU A 291 -18.36 0.78 11.20
N SER A 292 -19.53 1.35 10.83
CA SER A 292 -19.63 2.74 10.35
C SER A 292 -19.17 3.78 11.39
N PRO A 293 -19.71 3.84 12.63
CA PRO A 293 -19.32 4.88 13.58
C PRO A 293 -17.83 4.93 13.93
N PRO A 294 -17.12 3.80 14.15
CA PRO A 294 -15.67 3.81 14.36
C PRO A 294 -14.87 4.40 13.20
N LEU A 295 -15.23 4.06 11.95
CA LEU A 295 -14.58 4.62 10.77
C LEU A 295 -14.76 6.13 10.71
N VAL A 296 -15.98 6.63 10.97
CA VAL A 296 -16.26 8.06 11.04
C VAL A 296 -15.49 8.75 12.18
N THR A 297 -15.39 8.12 13.34
CA THR A 297 -14.62 8.66 14.48
C THR A 297 -13.13 8.79 14.18
N LEU A 298 -12.56 7.88 13.40
CA LEU A 298 -11.15 7.97 12.98
C LEU A 298 -10.90 9.20 12.09
N LEU A 299 -11.90 9.71 11.38
CA LEU A 299 -11.79 10.92 10.56
C LEU A 299 -11.67 12.22 11.39
N ALA A 300 -11.98 12.18 12.68
CA ALA A 300 -11.81 13.30 13.60
C ALA A 300 -10.41 13.36 14.25
N LYS A 301 -9.56 12.37 13.97
CA LYS A 301 -8.16 12.30 14.44
C LYS A 301 -7.23 13.16 13.58
N GLY A 302 -5.92 13.13 13.89
CA GLY A 302 -4.91 13.81 13.09
C GLY A 302 -4.90 13.39 11.61
N PRO A 303 -4.35 14.21 10.72
CA PRO A 303 -4.44 14.01 9.27
C PRO A 303 -3.83 12.67 8.79
N GLU A 304 -2.81 12.15 9.47
CA GLU A 304 -2.19 10.86 9.13
C GLU A 304 -3.14 9.69 9.41
N VAL A 305 -3.78 9.69 10.58
CA VAL A 305 -4.77 8.66 10.96
C VAL A 305 -6.01 8.78 10.09
N GLN A 306 -6.43 10.02 9.80
CA GLN A 306 -7.54 10.31 8.90
C GLN A 306 -7.28 9.75 7.51
N TYR A 307 -6.09 10.00 6.94
CA TYR A 307 -5.70 9.48 5.64
C TYR A 307 -5.68 7.95 5.61
N LEU A 308 -5.08 7.32 6.63
CA LEU A 308 -5.10 5.86 6.77
C LEU A 308 -6.53 5.32 6.83
N ALA A 309 -7.41 5.95 7.61
CA ALA A 309 -8.81 5.54 7.72
C ALA A 309 -9.55 5.67 6.38
N LEU A 310 -9.33 6.77 5.63
CA LEU A 310 -9.94 7.01 4.31
C LEU A 310 -9.48 5.97 3.28
N ARG A 311 -8.18 5.65 3.23
CA ARG A 311 -7.65 4.62 2.32
C ARG A 311 -8.26 3.25 2.61
N ASN A 312 -8.39 2.90 3.89
CA ASN A 312 -9.04 1.65 4.28
C ASN A 312 -10.56 1.67 4.03
N ALA A 313 -11.23 2.81 4.21
CA ALA A 313 -12.65 2.95 3.89
C ALA A 313 -12.93 2.72 2.40
N LEU A 314 -12.05 3.19 1.49
CA LEU A 314 -12.14 2.90 0.05
C LEU A 314 -12.13 1.40 -0.25
N LEU A 315 -11.26 0.63 0.42
CA LEU A 315 -11.18 -0.82 0.25
C LEU A 315 -12.41 -1.52 0.82
N ILE A 316 -12.84 -1.10 2.02
CA ILE A 316 -14.00 -1.66 2.69
C ILE A 316 -15.26 -1.43 1.85
N LEU A 317 -15.44 -0.25 1.28
CA LEU A 317 -16.59 0.08 0.43
C LEU A 317 -16.64 -0.72 -0.87
N GLN A 318 -15.49 -1.02 -1.48
CA GLN A 318 -15.44 -1.88 -2.66
C GLN A 318 -15.91 -3.31 -2.34
N ARG A 319 -15.62 -3.82 -1.13
CA ARG A 319 -16.03 -5.16 -0.68
C ARG A 319 -17.41 -5.17 -0.02
N ARG A 320 -17.75 -4.12 0.77
CA ARG A 320 -18.96 -4.00 1.59
C ARG A 320 -19.55 -2.59 1.48
N PRO A 321 -20.25 -2.28 0.39
CA PRO A 321 -20.81 -0.94 0.17
C PRO A 321 -21.84 -0.52 1.22
N GLU A 322 -22.41 -1.48 1.97
CA GLU A 322 -23.42 -1.23 3.01
C GLU A 322 -22.85 -0.50 4.24
N VAL A 323 -21.53 -0.56 4.49
CA VAL A 323 -20.91 -0.05 5.73
C VAL A 323 -21.07 1.47 5.86
N LEU A 324 -20.89 2.24 4.78
CA LEU A 324 -20.91 3.72 4.81
C LEU A 324 -21.96 4.35 3.90
N ARG A 325 -22.94 3.59 3.46
CA ARG A 325 -23.91 3.99 2.40
C ARG A 325 -24.64 5.30 2.69
N ASN A 326 -24.88 5.62 3.96
CA ASN A 326 -25.72 6.77 4.36
C ASN A 326 -24.92 7.97 4.87
N ASP A 327 -23.58 7.89 4.90
CA ASP A 327 -22.75 8.85 5.65
C ASP A 327 -21.93 9.79 4.74
N ILE A 328 -22.45 10.13 3.55
CA ILE A 328 -21.67 10.89 2.55
C ILE A 328 -21.17 12.25 3.05
N ARG A 329 -21.98 12.97 3.84
CA ARG A 329 -21.64 14.31 4.36
C ARG A 329 -20.40 14.33 5.26
N VAL A 330 -20.10 13.20 5.90
CA VAL A 330 -18.93 13.07 6.77
C VAL A 330 -17.63 13.16 5.98
N PHE A 331 -17.68 12.83 4.69
CA PHE A 331 -16.53 12.84 3.79
C PHE A 331 -16.36 14.17 3.04
N PHE A 332 -17.22 15.15 3.24
CA PHE A 332 -17.04 16.47 2.64
C PHE A 332 -15.74 17.10 3.12
N CYS A 333 -15.02 17.75 2.18
CA CYS A 333 -13.71 18.32 2.45
C CYS A 333 -13.84 19.56 3.33
N LYS A 334 -13.00 19.64 4.36
CA LYS A 334 -12.89 20.84 5.19
C LYS A 334 -11.81 21.75 4.62
N TYR A 335 -11.92 23.03 4.84
CA TYR A 335 -10.93 24.01 4.38
C TYR A 335 -9.51 23.68 4.83
N ASN A 336 -9.34 23.26 6.09
CA ASN A 336 -8.04 22.94 6.68
C ASN A 336 -7.51 21.51 6.38
N ASP A 337 -8.23 20.71 5.60
CA ASP A 337 -7.76 19.37 5.24
C ASP A 337 -6.54 19.46 4.32
N PRO A 338 -5.47 18.70 4.54
CA PRO A 338 -4.36 18.59 3.61
C PRO A 338 -4.82 18.04 2.25
N ILE A 339 -4.13 18.39 1.17
CA ILE A 339 -4.49 18.02 -0.21
C ILE A 339 -4.67 16.50 -0.37
N TYR A 340 -3.78 15.68 0.19
CA TYR A 340 -3.87 14.22 0.11
C TYR A 340 -5.13 13.66 0.80
N VAL A 341 -5.60 14.31 1.86
CA VAL A 341 -6.86 13.98 2.54
C VAL A 341 -8.04 14.39 1.66
N LYS A 342 -8.05 15.62 1.12
CA LYS A 342 -9.11 16.13 0.23
C LYS A 342 -9.28 15.23 -1.00
N VAL A 343 -8.19 14.85 -1.66
CA VAL A 343 -8.21 13.95 -2.82
C VAL A 343 -8.83 12.60 -2.48
N THR A 344 -8.44 11.99 -1.35
CA THR A 344 -8.98 10.69 -0.95
C THR A 344 -10.44 10.77 -0.53
N LYS A 345 -10.86 11.88 0.11
CA LYS A 345 -12.28 12.15 0.38
C LYS A 345 -13.08 12.26 -0.91
N LEU A 346 -12.55 12.93 -1.93
CA LEU A 346 -13.18 13.05 -3.23
C LEU A 346 -13.43 11.68 -3.89
N GLU A 347 -12.48 10.75 -3.80
CA GLU A 347 -12.64 9.37 -4.27
C GLU A 347 -13.77 8.66 -3.53
N LEU A 348 -13.89 8.84 -2.21
CA LEU A 348 -14.97 8.27 -1.40
C LEU A 348 -16.33 8.89 -1.74
N ILE A 349 -16.39 10.20 -1.92
CA ILE A 349 -17.61 10.91 -2.34
C ILE A 349 -18.09 10.35 -3.67
N PHE A 350 -17.18 10.17 -4.64
CA PHE A 350 -17.51 9.56 -5.92
C PHE A 350 -18.08 8.15 -5.76
N MET A 351 -17.49 7.32 -4.88
CA MET A 351 -17.97 5.96 -4.64
C MET A 351 -19.36 5.93 -3.98
N LEU A 352 -19.62 6.83 -3.02
CA LEU A 352 -20.86 6.89 -2.24
C LEU A 352 -22.00 7.65 -2.94
N ALA A 353 -21.69 8.40 -3.99
CA ALA A 353 -22.69 9.14 -4.75
C ALA A 353 -23.70 8.20 -5.42
N ASN A 354 -24.98 8.54 -5.25
CA ASN A 354 -26.13 7.83 -5.81
C ASN A 354 -27.24 8.83 -6.18
N GLU A 355 -28.32 8.36 -6.80
CA GLU A 355 -29.41 9.21 -7.26
C GLU A 355 -30.05 10.09 -6.18
N LYS A 356 -30.01 9.66 -4.90
CA LYS A 356 -30.65 10.37 -3.79
C LYS A 356 -29.82 11.54 -3.25
N ASN A 357 -28.49 11.44 -3.33
CA ASN A 357 -27.55 12.41 -2.74
C ASN A 357 -26.78 13.23 -3.77
N ILE A 358 -27.05 13.00 -5.06
CA ILE A 358 -26.28 13.63 -6.15
C ILE A 358 -26.34 15.16 -6.13
N ASP A 359 -27.44 15.75 -5.74
CA ASP A 359 -27.58 17.21 -5.72
C ASP A 359 -26.71 17.86 -4.65
N GLU A 360 -26.61 17.23 -3.47
CA GLU A 360 -25.69 17.66 -2.41
C GLU A 360 -24.23 17.52 -2.87
N VAL A 361 -23.91 16.40 -3.54
CA VAL A 361 -22.57 16.12 -4.04
C VAL A 361 -22.17 17.14 -5.12
N LEU A 362 -23.05 17.47 -6.04
CA LEU A 362 -22.76 18.46 -7.08
C LEU A 362 -22.57 19.87 -6.52
N THR A 363 -23.31 20.22 -5.45
CA THR A 363 -23.12 21.50 -4.75
C THR A 363 -21.71 21.58 -4.14
N GLU A 364 -21.28 20.53 -3.45
CA GLU A 364 -19.93 20.45 -2.87
C GLU A 364 -18.83 20.46 -3.94
N LEU A 365 -19.01 19.69 -5.02
CA LEU A 365 -18.03 19.64 -6.11
C LEU A 365 -17.88 20.98 -6.84
N ARG A 366 -18.97 21.77 -6.91
CA ARG A 366 -18.94 23.14 -7.41
C ARG A 366 -18.04 24.02 -6.56
N GLU A 367 -18.15 23.93 -5.22
CA GLU A 367 -17.26 24.66 -4.31
C GLU A 367 -15.81 24.22 -4.46
N TYR A 368 -15.56 22.91 -4.57
CA TYR A 368 -14.20 22.39 -4.75
C TYR A 368 -13.58 22.81 -6.09
N ALA A 369 -14.39 22.99 -7.13
CA ALA A 369 -13.90 23.48 -8.42
C ALA A 369 -13.50 24.97 -8.42
N THR A 370 -13.84 25.71 -7.36
CA THR A 370 -13.47 27.12 -7.17
C THR A 370 -12.30 27.33 -6.20
N GLU A 371 -11.73 26.26 -5.64
CA GLU A 371 -10.55 26.34 -4.75
C GLU A 371 -9.29 26.85 -5.49
N ILE A 372 -8.29 27.30 -4.71
CA ILE A 372 -7.03 27.84 -5.23
C ILE A 372 -6.11 26.76 -5.78
N ASP A 373 -6.15 25.53 -5.20
CA ASP A 373 -5.27 24.43 -5.63
C ASP A 373 -5.73 23.83 -6.95
N VAL A 374 -4.96 24.10 -8.02
CA VAL A 374 -5.26 23.65 -9.38
C VAL A 374 -5.33 22.11 -9.49
N HIS A 375 -4.48 21.38 -8.75
CA HIS A 375 -4.48 19.93 -8.80
C HIS A 375 -5.75 19.33 -8.20
N PHE A 376 -6.23 19.89 -7.09
CA PHE A 376 -7.49 19.49 -6.48
C PHE A 376 -8.70 19.86 -7.35
N VAL A 377 -8.72 21.09 -7.89
CA VAL A 377 -9.75 21.57 -8.83
C VAL A 377 -9.87 20.63 -10.03
N ARG A 378 -8.75 20.25 -10.65
CA ARG A 378 -8.72 19.31 -11.78
C ARG A 378 -9.36 17.97 -11.43
N LYS A 379 -9.08 17.44 -10.22
CA LYS A 379 -9.70 16.20 -9.75
C LYS A 379 -11.19 16.35 -9.44
N ALA A 380 -11.63 17.50 -8.91
CA ALA A 380 -13.03 17.79 -8.68
C ALA A 380 -13.83 17.87 -9.99
N VAL A 381 -13.29 18.57 -10.99
CA VAL A 381 -13.92 18.66 -12.33
C VAL A 381 -13.99 17.27 -12.99
N ARG A 382 -12.91 16.48 -12.94
CA ARG A 382 -12.91 15.08 -13.42
C ARG A 382 -13.94 14.21 -12.67
N ALA A 383 -14.15 14.44 -11.38
CA ALA A 383 -15.15 13.70 -10.60
C ALA A 383 -16.58 14.02 -11.07
N ILE A 384 -16.89 15.28 -11.42
CA ILE A 384 -18.20 15.67 -11.99
C ILE A 384 -18.43 14.90 -13.31
N GLY A 385 -17.43 14.85 -14.20
CA GLY A 385 -17.53 14.09 -15.45
C GLY A 385 -17.73 12.59 -15.24
N LYS A 386 -17.01 11.98 -14.27
CA LYS A 386 -17.20 10.57 -13.91
C LYS A 386 -18.58 10.29 -13.29
N LEU A 387 -19.14 11.23 -12.53
CA LEU A 387 -20.49 11.11 -11.97
C LEU A 387 -21.56 11.14 -13.06
N ALA A 388 -21.34 11.93 -14.14
CA ALA A 388 -22.24 11.93 -15.28
C ALA A 388 -22.34 10.55 -15.94
N ILE A 389 -21.22 9.80 -15.99
CA ILE A 389 -21.18 8.43 -16.52
C ILE A 389 -21.80 7.44 -15.54
N LYS A 390 -21.50 7.59 -14.24
CA LYS A 390 -21.94 6.65 -13.19
C LYS A 390 -23.44 6.71 -12.93
N ILE A 391 -24.04 7.92 -12.99
CA ILE A 391 -25.43 8.19 -12.64
C ILE A 391 -26.11 8.86 -13.84
N GLU A 392 -26.62 8.04 -14.77
CA GLU A 392 -27.22 8.49 -16.01
C GLU A 392 -28.32 9.58 -15.80
N PRO A 393 -29.26 9.47 -14.86
CA PRO A 393 -30.26 10.52 -14.61
C PRO A 393 -29.68 11.87 -14.21
N ALA A 394 -28.46 11.91 -13.69
CA ALA A 394 -27.75 13.13 -13.29
C ALA A 394 -26.86 13.70 -14.39
N ALA A 395 -26.64 13.00 -15.50
CA ALA A 395 -25.68 13.38 -16.53
C ALA A 395 -25.89 14.81 -17.05
N ARG A 396 -27.15 15.20 -17.31
CA ARG A 396 -27.46 16.55 -17.78
C ARG A 396 -27.06 17.62 -16.77
N ARG A 397 -27.37 17.43 -15.48
CA ARG A 397 -27.00 18.36 -14.39
C ARG A 397 -25.49 18.48 -14.22
N CYS A 398 -24.76 17.36 -14.37
CA CYS A 398 -23.30 17.37 -14.36
C CYS A 398 -22.72 18.18 -15.53
N ILE A 399 -23.30 18.03 -16.72
CA ILE A 399 -22.87 18.78 -17.93
C ILE A 399 -23.19 20.27 -17.75
N ASP A 400 -24.38 20.62 -17.30
CA ASP A 400 -24.77 22.01 -17.06
C ASP A 400 -23.82 22.68 -16.05
N LEU A 401 -23.44 21.97 -14.97
CA LEU A 401 -22.45 22.44 -14.00
C LEU A 401 -21.04 22.62 -14.62
N LEU A 402 -20.61 21.70 -15.47
CA LEU A 402 -19.31 21.82 -16.16
C LEU A 402 -19.30 23.03 -17.09
N LEU A 403 -20.37 23.26 -17.86
CA LEU A 403 -20.52 24.43 -18.74
C LEU A 403 -20.53 25.74 -17.94
N GLU A 404 -21.21 25.77 -16.80
CA GLU A 404 -21.19 26.92 -15.88
C GLU A 404 -19.79 27.22 -15.35
N LEU A 405 -19.04 26.18 -14.93
CA LEU A 405 -17.66 26.34 -14.45
C LEU A 405 -16.73 26.87 -15.56
N VAL A 406 -16.90 26.41 -16.80
CA VAL A 406 -16.16 26.93 -17.96
C VAL A 406 -16.51 28.40 -18.18
N ALA A 407 -17.80 28.76 -18.23
CA ALA A 407 -18.23 30.13 -18.44
C ALA A 407 -17.72 31.08 -17.35
N THR A 408 -17.77 30.64 -16.07
CA THR A 408 -17.30 31.44 -14.93
C THR A 408 -15.79 31.67 -14.96
N LYS A 409 -15.00 30.63 -15.27
CA LYS A 409 -13.53 30.75 -15.35
C LYS A 409 -13.10 31.56 -16.57
N VAL A 410 -13.72 31.39 -17.70
CA VAL A 410 -13.45 32.23 -18.89
C VAL A 410 -13.72 33.69 -18.58
N THR A 411 -14.80 34.02 -17.87
CA THR A 411 -15.10 35.41 -17.48
C THR A 411 -14.05 35.97 -16.54
N TYR A 412 -13.53 35.17 -15.59
CA TYR A 412 -12.49 35.57 -14.66
C TYR A 412 -11.15 35.80 -15.37
N ILE A 413 -10.76 34.88 -16.27
CA ILE A 413 -9.54 34.99 -17.08
C ILE A 413 -9.60 36.20 -18.01
N VAL A 414 -10.75 36.47 -18.60
CA VAL A 414 -10.95 37.65 -19.48
C VAL A 414 -10.82 38.97 -18.72
N GLN A 415 -11.17 39.00 -17.43
CA GLN A 415 -10.97 40.19 -16.59
C GLN A 415 -9.52 40.43 -16.17
N GLU A 416 -8.72 39.38 -15.99
CA GLU A 416 -7.32 39.50 -15.56
C GLU A 416 -6.28 39.42 -16.68
N ALA A 417 -6.59 38.82 -17.83
CA ALA A 417 -5.64 38.60 -18.90
C ALA A 417 -6.22 38.93 -20.28
N THR A 418 -6.01 40.15 -20.73
CA THR A 418 -6.22 40.56 -22.14
C THR A 418 -5.21 39.93 -23.12
N VAL A 419 -4.43 38.92 -22.76
CA VAL A 419 -3.24 38.53 -23.52
C VAL A 419 -3.21 37.06 -24.02
N HIS A 420 -3.93 36.09 -23.46
CA HIS A 420 -3.76 34.67 -23.86
C HIS A 420 -5.08 33.88 -23.95
N LEU A 421 -5.92 34.24 -24.91
CA LEU A 421 -7.18 33.54 -25.18
C LEU A 421 -7.06 32.39 -26.22
N ASP A 422 -5.89 32.16 -26.79
CA ASP A 422 -5.71 31.30 -27.98
C ASP A 422 -5.11 29.92 -27.71
N SER A 423 -4.85 29.49 -26.47
CA SER A 423 -4.19 28.21 -26.33
C SER A 423 -4.85 27.31 -25.29
N LEU A 424 -5.52 26.25 -25.77
CA LEU A 424 -5.62 24.98 -25.06
C LEU A 424 -4.20 24.39 -25.00
N ASP A 425 -3.38 24.82 -24.01
CA ASP A 425 -1.96 24.43 -23.95
C ASP A 425 -1.77 23.01 -23.46
N GLU A 426 -2.79 22.39 -22.87
CA GLU A 426 -2.68 21.06 -22.27
C GLU A 426 -2.96 19.97 -23.34
N PRO A 427 -1.98 19.07 -23.62
CA PRO A 427 -2.10 18.05 -24.67
C PRO A 427 -3.29 17.13 -24.50
N GLU A 428 -3.59 16.71 -23.26
CA GLU A 428 -4.74 15.86 -22.95
C GLU A 428 -6.08 16.54 -23.31
N ALA A 429 -6.19 17.84 -23.07
CA ALA A 429 -7.40 18.62 -23.39
C ALA A 429 -7.56 18.81 -24.89
N LYS A 430 -6.46 19.12 -25.62
CA LYS A 430 -6.45 19.18 -27.07
C LYS A 430 -6.86 17.85 -27.70
N ALA A 431 -6.25 16.75 -27.29
CA ALA A 431 -6.56 15.42 -27.80
C ALA A 431 -8.04 15.04 -27.56
N ALA A 432 -8.59 15.37 -26.39
CA ALA A 432 -10.00 15.14 -26.09
C ALA A 432 -10.94 15.98 -26.96
N MET A 433 -10.62 17.26 -27.16
CA MET A 433 -11.39 18.18 -28.04
C MET A 433 -11.40 17.69 -29.47
N VAL A 434 -10.23 17.38 -30.01
CA VAL A 434 -10.05 16.82 -31.36
C VAL A 434 -10.83 15.52 -31.53
N TRP A 435 -10.80 14.63 -30.49
CA TRP A 435 -11.58 13.40 -30.54
C TRP A 435 -13.09 13.67 -30.62
N VAL A 436 -13.62 14.63 -29.84
CA VAL A 436 -15.04 15.03 -29.90
C VAL A 436 -15.41 15.56 -31.29
N ILE A 437 -14.60 16.46 -31.86
CA ILE A 437 -14.83 17.01 -33.19
C ILE A 437 -14.88 15.90 -34.22
N GLY A 438 -13.91 14.95 -34.19
CA GLY A 438 -13.86 13.83 -35.12
C GLY A 438 -15.01 12.84 -34.94
N GLN A 439 -15.40 12.54 -33.72
CA GLN A 439 -16.48 11.57 -33.43
C GLN A 439 -17.84 12.08 -33.85
N TYR A 440 -18.11 13.39 -33.64
CA TYR A 440 -19.39 14.04 -33.93
C TYR A 440 -19.30 15.01 -35.13
N ALA A 441 -18.41 14.72 -36.06
CA ALA A 441 -18.23 15.57 -37.26
C ALA A 441 -19.51 15.70 -38.12
N ASP A 442 -20.43 14.74 -38.05
CA ASP A 442 -21.75 14.78 -38.66
C ASP A 442 -22.67 15.85 -38.07
N ARG A 443 -22.49 16.20 -36.78
CA ARG A 443 -23.33 17.16 -36.05
C ARG A 443 -22.73 18.57 -35.99
N ILE A 444 -21.42 18.69 -36.15
CA ILE A 444 -20.68 19.96 -36.06
C ILE A 444 -20.51 20.51 -37.48
N GLU A 445 -21.18 21.63 -37.81
CA GLU A 445 -21.20 22.18 -39.18
C GLU A 445 -19.84 22.59 -39.69
N ASN A 446 -18.99 23.19 -38.84
CA ASN A 446 -17.64 23.68 -39.15
C ASN A 446 -16.52 22.76 -38.68
N SER A 447 -16.79 21.46 -38.61
CA SER A 447 -15.80 20.45 -38.12
C SER A 447 -14.53 20.40 -38.94
N ASP A 448 -14.62 20.69 -40.25
CA ASP A 448 -13.49 20.80 -41.17
C ASP A 448 -12.57 21.97 -40.83
N ALA A 449 -13.11 23.17 -40.66
CA ALA A 449 -12.34 24.36 -40.29
C ALA A 449 -11.66 24.21 -38.93
N LEU A 450 -12.40 23.68 -37.94
CA LEU A 450 -11.84 23.43 -36.59
C LEU A 450 -10.69 22.43 -36.62
N LEU A 451 -10.79 21.36 -37.41
CA LEU A 451 -9.67 20.40 -37.54
C LEU A 451 -8.51 20.98 -38.33
N GLU A 452 -8.77 21.82 -39.32
CA GLU A 452 -7.72 22.50 -40.09
C GLU A 452 -6.90 23.44 -39.21
N ASP A 453 -7.53 24.17 -38.29
CA ASP A 453 -6.85 25.02 -37.32
C ASP A 453 -5.91 24.20 -36.43
N PHE A 454 -6.35 23.06 -35.90
CA PHE A 454 -5.48 22.17 -35.11
C PHE A 454 -4.39 21.48 -35.94
N LEU A 455 -4.63 21.25 -37.23
CA LEU A 455 -3.64 20.64 -38.10
C LEU A 455 -2.49 21.57 -38.47
N TYR A 456 -2.70 22.88 -38.35
CA TYR A 456 -1.65 23.86 -38.64
C TYR A 456 -0.40 23.66 -37.78
N SER A 457 -0.58 23.24 -36.52
CA SER A 457 0.51 22.93 -35.57
C SER A 457 0.86 21.44 -35.48
N PHE A 458 0.39 20.58 -36.36
CA PHE A 458 0.48 19.11 -36.24
C PHE A 458 1.89 18.60 -35.93
N GLN A 459 2.94 19.13 -36.52
CA GLN A 459 4.33 18.67 -36.35
C GLN A 459 4.92 19.08 -34.99
N GLU A 460 4.42 20.18 -34.41
CA GLU A 460 4.88 20.72 -33.12
C GLU A 460 4.12 20.11 -31.95
N GLU A 461 2.98 19.45 -32.22
CA GLU A 461 2.13 18.87 -31.19
C GLU A 461 2.70 17.54 -30.60
N PRO A 462 2.45 17.25 -29.33
CA PRO A 462 2.77 15.96 -28.75
C PRO A 462 2.09 14.79 -29.46
N VAL A 463 2.72 13.62 -29.45
CA VAL A 463 2.26 12.41 -30.17
C VAL A 463 0.81 12.04 -29.85
N GLU A 464 0.33 12.26 -28.61
CA GLU A 464 -1.06 12.00 -28.20
C GLU A 464 -2.06 12.85 -28.99
N VAL A 465 -1.72 14.12 -29.24
CA VAL A 465 -2.54 15.05 -30.05
C VAL A 465 -2.46 14.67 -31.50
N GLN A 466 -1.28 14.33 -32.01
CA GLN A 466 -1.08 13.89 -33.40
C GLN A 466 -1.90 12.63 -33.71
N LEU A 467 -1.93 11.64 -32.81
CA LEU A 467 -2.74 10.41 -32.93
C LEU A 467 -4.24 10.72 -32.93
N ALA A 468 -4.67 11.67 -32.10
CA ALA A 468 -6.05 12.12 -32.04
C ALA A 468 -6.44 12.84 -33.36
N LEU A 469 -5.58 13.75 -33.85
CA LEU A 469 -5.79 14.49 -35.11
C LEU A 469 -5.86 13.56 -36.31
N LEU A 470 -4.93 12.60 -36.41
CA LEU A 470 -4.95 11.60 -37.48
C LEU A 470 -6.29 10.83 -37.48
N THR A 471 -6.72 10.36 -36.32
CA THR A 471 -7.96 9.59 -36.18
C THR A 471 -9.19 10.44 -36.45
N ALA A 472 -9.23 11.71 -35.97
CA ALA A 472 -10.34 12.62 -36.16
C ALA A 472 -10.51 13.01 -37.61
N THR A 473 -9.41 13.27 -38.34
CA THR A 473 -9.42 13.60 -39.76
C THR A 473 -9.94 12.44 -40.60
N VAL A 474 -9.53 11.21 -40.29
CA VAL A 474 -10.05 10.01 -40.98
C VAL A 474 -11.55 9.83 -40.70
N LYS A 475 -12.03 10.06 -39.47
CA LYS A 475 -13.45 10.01 -39.15
C LYS A 475 -14.26 11.09 -39.85
N LEU A 476 -13.73 12.32 -39.93
CA LEU A 476 -14.36 13.41 -40.69
C LEU A 476 -14.52 13.00 -42.13
N PHE A 477 -13.50 12.44 -42.78
CA PHE A 477 -13.56 12.00 -44.17
C PHE A 477 -14.59 10.89 -44.40
N ILE A 478 -14.67 9.90 -43.48
CA ILE A 478 -15.65 8.82 -43.60
C ILE A 478 -17.09 9.34 -43.44
N GLN A 479 -17.31 10.33 -42.57
CA GLN A 479 -18.66 10.91 -42.33
C GLN A 479 -19.03 11.95 -43.38
N ARG A 480 -18.07 12.81 -43.79
CA ARG A 480 -18.24 13.92 -44.72
C ARG A 480 -17.09 13.93 -45.78
N PRO A 481 -17.16 13.05 -46.80
CA PRO A 481 -16.06 12.88 -47.76
C PRO A 481 -15.65 14.19 -48.45
N THR A 482 -16.61 15.04 -48.79
CA THR A 482 -16.35 16.31 -49.49
C THR A 482 -15.54 17.31 -48.65
N LYS A 483 -15.68 17.30 -47.33
CA LYS A 483 -14.97 18.19 -46.41
C LYS A 483 -13.59 17.65 -45.97
N GLY A 484 -13.45 16.32 -45.90
CA GLY A 484 -12.19 15.68 -45.51
C GLY A 484 -11.21 15.38 -46.63
N GLN A 485 -11.64 15.56 -47.89
CA GLN A 485 -10.86 15.14 -49.08
C GLN A 485 -9.47 15.80 -49.19
N GLU A 486 -9.33 17.04 -48.76
CA GLU A 486 -8.06 17.78 -48.82
C GLU A 486 -7.19 17.52 -47.54
N LEU A 487 -7.81 17.30 -46.41
CA LEU A 487 -7.11 17.17 -45.11
C LEU A 487 -6.46 15.80 -44.93
N VAL A 488 -7.15 14.72 -45.36
CA VAL A 488 -6.65 13.34 -45.13
C VAL A 488 -5.31 13.06 -45.81
N PRO A 489 -5.10 13.39 -47.10
CA PRO A 489 -3.79 13.17 -47.76
C PRO A 489 -2.65 13.93 -47.08
N LYS A 490 -2.90 15.17 -46.63
CA LYS A 490 -1.90 15.98 -45.91
C LYS A 490 -1.49 15.33 -44.60
N VAL A 491 -2.47 14.95 -43.77
CA VAL A 491 -2.21 14.34 -42.43
C VAL A 491 -1.54 12.98 -42.58
N LEU A 492 -2.00 12.14 -43.49
CA LEU A 492 -1.38 10.85 -43.76
C LEU A 492 0.07 11.00 -44.22
N LYS A 493 0.38 11.97 -45.07
CA LYS A 493 1.74 12.26 -45.51
C LYS A 493 2.62 12.68 -44.33
N TRP A 494 2.19 13.64 -43.53
CA TRP A 494 2.95 14.08 -42.34
C TRP A 494 3.18 12.94 -41.34
N ALA A 495 2.16 12.12 -41.09
CA ALA A 495 2.27 11.01 -40.16
C ALA A 495 3.12 9.83 -40.66
N THR A 496 3.29 9.66 -41.98
CA THR A 496 4.10 8.58 -42.56
C THR A 496 5.53 8.98 -42.89
N GLU A 497 5.75 10.21 -43.40
CA GLU A 497 7.04 10.67 -43.93
C GLU A 497 7.80 11.58 -42.96
N GLU A 498 7.10 12.37 -42.13
CA GLU A 498 7.69 13.47 -41.37
C GLU A 498 7.70 13.20 -39.83
N THR A 499 7.31 12.01 -39.41
CA THR A 499 7.21 11.65 -37.99
C THR A 499 8.23 10.60 -37.58
N ASP A 500 8.86 10.81 -36.42
CA ASP A 500 9.79 9.85 -35.82
C ASP A 500 9.09 8.75 -35.01
N ASN A 501 7.83 8.95 -34.59
CA ASN A 501 7.09 8.01 -33.74
C ASN A 501 6.57 6.82 -34.57
N PRO A 502 6.94 5.57 -34.20
CA PRO A 502 6.54 4.37 -34.90
C PRO A 502 5.04 4.10 -34.83
N ASP A 503 4.39 4.34 -33.66
CA ASP A 503 2.97 4.08 -33.47
C ASP A 503 2.07 4.96 -34.33
N LEU A 504 2.46 6.23 -34.48
CA LEU A 504 1.76 7.17 -35.33
C LEU A 504 1.91 6.77 -36.81
N ARG A 505 3.12 6.40 -37.24
CA ARG A 505 3.43 5.95 -38.59
C ARG A 505 2.66 4.69 -38.95
N ASP A 506 2.67 3.68 -38.10
CA ASP A 506 1.97 2.41 -38.33
C ASP A 506 0.46 2.61 -38.44
N ARG A 507 -0.11 3.46 -37.56
CA ARG A 507 -1.53 3.80 -37.61
C ARG A 507 -1.90 4.57 -38.86
N ALA A 508 -1.04 5.47 -39.33
CA ALA A 508 -1.26 6.20 -40.59
C ALA A 508 -1.26 5.25 -41.80
N TYR A 509 -0.31 4.31 -41.90
CA TYR A 509 -0.30 3.28 -42.93
C TYR A 509 -1.52 2.38 -42.87
N MET A 510 -1.95 1.99 -41.65
CA MET A 510 -3.17 1.21 -41.48
C MET A 510 -4.40 1.95 -42.05
N TYR A 511 -4.57 3.23 -41.68
CA TYR A 511 -5.68 4.03 -42.19
C TYR A 511 -5.58 4.24 -43.71
N TRP A 512 -4.40 4.51 -44.26
CA TRP A 512 -4.20 4.63 -45.68
C TRP A 512 -4.66 3.38 -46.43
N ARG A 513 -4.25 2.20 -45.97
CA ARG A 513 -4.66 0.95 -46.61
C ARG A 513 -6.15 0.67 -46.46
N LEU A 514 -6.73 0.90 -45.29
CA LEU A 514 -8.16 0.76 -45.08
C LEU A 514 -8.98 1.63 -46.02
N LEU A 515 -8.63 2.92 -46.15
CA LEU A 515 -9.33 3.86 -47.05
C LEU A 515 -9.14 3.52 -48.50
N SER A 516 -7.99 2.95 -48.90
CA SER A 516 -7.70 2.55 -50.27
C SER A 516 -8.33 1.23 -50.68
N THR A 517 -8.63 0.34 -49.77
CA THR A 517 -9.14 -1.00 -50.04
C THR A 517 -10.67 -1.00 -50.20
N ASP A 518 -11.39 -0.59 -49.13
CA ASP A 518 -12.85 -0.54 -49.13
C ASP A 518 -13.37 0.48 -48.12
N MET A 519 -14.10 1.46 -48.59
CA MET A 519 -14.67 2.52 -47.74
C MET A 519 -15.71 1.99 -46.73
N ASN A 520 -16.47 0.96 -47.08
CA ASN A 520 -17.47 0.38 -46.19
C ASN A 520 -16.81 -0.37 -45.03
N SER A 521 -15.75 -1.12 -45.32
CA SER A 521 -14.96 -1.80 -44.28
C SER A 521 -14.24 -0.78 -43.42
N ALA A 522 -13.68 0.29 -43.99
CA ALA A 522 -13.10 1.40 -43.22
C ALA A 522 -14.14 2.02 -42.25
N LYS A 523 -15.34 2.30 -42.74
CA LYS A 523 -16.43 2.84 -41.93
C LYS A 523 -16.80 1.92 -40.79
N SER A 524 -16.95 0.62 -41.04
CA SER A 524 -17.31 -0.36 -40.00
C SER A 524 -16.28 -0.52 -38.91
N ILE A 525 -14.97 -0.38 -39.26
CA ILE A 525 -13.85 -0.49 -38.31
C ILE A 525 -13.64 0.82 -37.52
N VAL A 526 -13.53 1.95 -38.26
CA VAL A 526 -13.18 3.24 -37.61
C VAL A 526 -14.34 3.84 -36.84
N MET A 527 -15.57 3.68 -37.36
CA MET A 527 -16.80 4.18 -36.72
C MET A 527 -17.55 3.11 -35.93
N GLY A 528 -16.98 1.90 -35.80
CA GLY A 528 -17.58 0.82 -35.04
C GLY A 528 -17.98 1.26 -33.63
N GLU A 529 -19.05 0.65 -33.10
CA GLU A 529 -19.53 0.91 -31.75
C GLU A 529 -18.42 0.62 -30.73
N LYS A 530 -18.19 1.60 -29.87
CA LYS A 530 -17.22 1.49 -28.77
C LYS A 530 -17.90 0.83 -27.57
N PRO A 531 -17.19 -0.02 -26.78
CA PRO A 531 -17.74 -0.51 -25.53
C PRO A 531 -18.06 0.67 -24.61
N PRO A 532 -19.18 0.61 -23.87
CA PRO A 532 -19.55 1.70 -22.95
C PRO A 532 -18.46 1.89 -21.89
N ILE A 533 -18.16 3.14 -21.59
CA ILE A 533 -17.26 3.47 -20.47
C ILE A 533 -18.00 3.15 -19.18
N THR A 534 -17.50 2.20 -18.41
CA THR A 534 -18.06 1.83 -17.12
C THR A 534 -17.18 2.33 -16.00
N ALA A 535 -17.79 2.72 -14.87
CA ALA A 535 -17.06 3.10 -13.66
C ALA A 535 -16.32 1.90 -13.00
N GLU A 536 -16.53 0.69 -13.52
CA GLU A 536 -15.96 -0.56 -13.00
C GLU A 536 -14.47 -0.74 -13.31
N SER A 537 -13.96 -0.09 -14.37
CA SER A 537 -12.54 -0.16 -14.73
C SER A 537 -11.58 0.35 -13.64
N GLU A 538 -12.08 1.09 -12.66
CA GLU A 538 -11.27 1.63 -11.54
C GLU A 538 -11.30 0.73 -10.28
N ARG A 539 -12.04 -0.38 -10.31
CA ARG A 539 -12.09 -1.31 -9.19
C ARG A 539 -10.88 -2.22 -9.18
N LEU A 540 -10.42 -2.55 -7.98
CA LEU A 540 -9.39 -3.54 -7.81
C LEU A 540 -9.89 -4.92 -8.22
N GLU A 541 -9.01 -5.74 -8.76
CA GLU A 541 -9.29 -7.15 -9.01
C GLU A 541 -9.73 -7.84 -7.72
N SER A 542 -10.69 -8.78 -7.84
CA SER A 542 -11.31 -9.44 -6.69
C SER A 542 -10.30 -10.11 -5.75
N SER A 543 -9.28 -10.75 -6.30
CA SER A 543 -8.20 -11.40 -5.54
C SER A 543 -7.35 -10.39 -4.76
N THR A 544 -6.99 -9.29 -5.40
CA THR A 544 -6.22 -8.20 -4.79
C THR A 544 -7.05 -7.48 -3.73
N LEU A 545 -8.32 -7.24 -3.98
CA LEU A 545 -9.23 -6.61 -3.02
C LEU A 545 -9.41 -7.48 -1.77
N GLU A 546 -9.52 -8.81 -1.92
CA GLU A 546 -9.60 -9.74 -0.79
C GLU A 546 -8.33 -9.67 0.05
N GLU A 547 -7.15 -9.76 -0.58
CA GLU A 547 -5.87 -9.63 0.12
C GLU A 547 -5.77 -8.29 0.86
N MET A 548 -6.15 -7.18 0.23
CA MET A 548 -6.12 -5.86 0.85
C MET A 548 -7.08 -5.77 2.05
N CYS A 549 -8.27 -6.31 1.96
CA CYS A 549 -9.23 -6.33 3.07
C CYS A 549 -8.74 -7.13 4.28
N LEU A 550 -7.92 -8.17 4.07
CA LEU A 550 -7.27 -8.93 5.15
C LEU A 550 -6.09 -8.16 5.79
N ASN A 551 -5.65 -7.07 5.17
CA ASN A 551 -4.51 -6.26 5.61
C ASN A 551 -4.91 -4.82 5.97
N VAL A 552 -6.19 -4.56 6.25
CA VAL A 552 -6.71 -3.25 6.70
C VAL A 552 -5.87 -2.70 7.86
N GLY A 553 -5.50 -1.44 7.79
CA GLY A 553 -4.68 -0.77 8.80
C GLY A 553 -3.16 -0.94 8.65
N THR A 554 -2.69 -1.56 7.55
CA THR A 554 -1.26 -1.70 7.24
C THR A 554 -0.81 -0.73 6.14
N LEU A 555 0.50 -0.54 5.97
CA LEU A 555 1.05 0.28 4.88
C LEU A 555 0.71 -0.28 3.49
N ALA A 556 0.53 -1.60 3.36
CA ALA A 556 0.12 -2.22 2.10
C ALA A 556 -1.20 -1.62 1.58
N THR A 557 -2.17 -1.38 2.48
CA THR A 557 -3.45 -0.77 2.12
C THR A 557 -3.36 0.72 1.79
N VAL A 558 -2.38 1.43 2.33
CA VAL A 558 -2.09 2.84 1.98
C VAL A 558 -1.57 2.93 0.54
N TYR A 559 -0.63 2.06 0.18
CA TYR A 559 -0.03 2.02 -1.16
C TYR A 559 -0.89 1.30 -2.20
N LEU A 560 -1.94 0.58 -1.78
CA LEU A 560 -2.73 -0.32 -2.63
C LEU A 560 -1.87 -1.33 -3.40
N LYS A 561 -0.92 -1.91 -2.69
CA LYS A 561 0.01 -2.91 -3.23
C LYS A 561 -0.05 -4.19 -2.41
N PRO A 562 0.17 -5.36 -3.01
CA PRO A 562 0.29 -6.62 -2.27
C PRO A 562 1.31 -6.53 -1.13
N VAL A 563 1.03 -7.19 -0.02
CA VAL A 563 1.86 -7.11 1.20
C VAL A 563 3.32 -7.47 0.92
N GLN A 564 3.56 -8.45 0.08
CA GLN A 564 4.91 -8.90 -0.29
C GLN A 564 5.72 -7.85 -1.08
N SER A 565 5.05 -6.96 -1.80
CA SER A 565 5.73 -5.86 -2.52
C SER A 565 6.13 -4.71 -1.59
N VAL A 566 5.49 -4.60 -0.42
CA VAL A 566 5.77 -3.56 0.58
C VAL A 566 6.69 -4.08 1.68
N PHE A 567 6.48 -5.31 2.13
CA PHE A 567 7.25 -5.95 3.21
C PHE A 567 7.93 -7.22 2.71
N ARG A 568 9.25 -7.28 2.76
CA ARG A 568 10.03 -8.41 2.23
C ARG A 568 9.77 -9.75 2.94
N SER A 569 9.47 -9.70 4.24
CA SER A 569 9.31 -10.90 5.09
C SER A 569 7.87 -11.21 5.45
N ALA A 570 6.90 -10.37 5.06
CA ALA A 570 5.51 -10.59 5.44
C ALA A 570 4.87 -11.71 4.60
N ARG A 571 4.11 -12.57 5.27
CA ARG A 571 3.32 -13.60 4.60
C ARG A 571 2.01 -13.01 4.09
N PRO A 572 1.59 -13.35 2.84
CA PRO A 572 0.27 -12.98 2.35
C PRO A 572 -0.79 -13.71 3.16
N ARG A 573 -1.75 -12.95 3.69
CA ARG A 573 -2.92 -13.50 4.36
C ARG A 573 -3.94 -13.92 3.31
N LYS A 574 -4.44 -15.15 3.42
CA LYS A 574 -5.47 -15.70 2.53
C LYS A 574 -6.60 -16.28 3.35
N LEU A 575 -7.81 -16.25 2.81
CA LEU A 575 -8.92 -16.96 3.40
C LEU A 575 -8.66 -18.46 3.27
N ILE A 576 -8.68 -19.15 4.40
CA ILE A 576 -8.47 -20.60 4.46
C ILE A 576 -9.83 -21.29 4.29
N ALA A 577 -9.89 -22.28 3.41
CA ALA A 577 -11.11 -23.04 3.17
C ALA A 577 -11.55 -23.80 4.44
N SER A 578 -12.80 -23.64 4.82
CA SER A 578 -13.47 -24.37 5.90
C SER A 578 -14.94 -24.56 5.55
N PRO A 579 -15.69 -25.45 6.23
CA PRO A 579 -17.13 -25.62 6.00
C PRO A 579 -17.94 -24.32 6.21
N ALA A 580 -17.45 -23.42 7.08
CA ALA A 580 -18.10 -22.15 7.36
C ALA A 580 -17.81 -21.05 6.33
N LEU A 581 -16.76 -21.19 5.50
CA LEU A 581 -16.38 -20.16 4.53
C LEU A 581 -17.49 -19.95 3.50
N GLN A 582 -18.03 -18.76 3.47
CA GLN A 582 -19.03 -18.36 2.47
C GLN A 582 -18.29 -17.91 1.20
N LYS A 583 -18.57 -18.57 0.08
CA LYS A 583 -18.17 -18.09 -1.26
C LYS A 583 -19.04 -16.87 -1.57
N GLN A 584 -18.56 -15.70 -1.21
CA GLN A 584 -19.26 -14.47 -1.53
C GLN A 584 -18.91 -14.09 -2.97
N TYR A 585 -19.88 -14.27 -3.86
CA TYR A 585 -19.85 -13.59 -5.15
C TYR A 585 -19.95 -12.08 -4.88
N LEU A 586 -19.12 -11.27 -5.51
CA LEU A 586 -19.28 -9.81 -5.48
C LEU A 586 -20.70 -9.48 -5.93
N ALA A 587 -21.31 -8.45 -5.32
CA ALA A 587 -22.69 -8.05 -5.63
C ALA A 587 -22.91 -7.81 -7.15
N ASN A 588 -21.84 -7.50 -7.88
CA ASN A 588 -21.85 -7.29 -9.33
C ASN A 588 -22.00 -8.58 -10.15
N ASP A 589 -21.55 -9.72 -9.63
CA ASP A 589 -21.77 -11.00 -10.33
C ASP A 589 -23.27 -11.36 -10.38
N ILE A 590 -24.03 -10.88 -9.39
CA ILE A 590 -25.48 -11.07 -9.32
C ILE A 590 -26.20 -10.07 -10.24
N GLU A 591 -25.72 -8.83 -10.38
CA GLU A 591 -26.29 -7.84 -11.31
C GLU A 591 -25.92 -8.16 -12.76
N THR A 592 -24.71 -8.63 -13.03
CA THR A 592 -24.31 -9.10 -14.35
C THR A 592 -25.10 -10.34 -14.77
N GLN A 593 -25.37 -11.27 -13.86
CA GLN A 593 -26.27 -12.40 -14.14
C GLN A 593 -27.73 -11.98 -14.31
N LYS A 594 -28.21 -10.96 -13.60
CA LYS A 594 -29.56 -10.39 -13.79
C LYS A 594 -29.69 -9.62 -15.11
N SER A 595 -28.67 -8.87 -15.51
CA SER A 595 -28.69 -8.17 -16.81
C SER A 595 -28.59 -9.15 -17.98
N ILE A 596 -27.80 -10.22 -17.89
CA ILE A 596 -27.75 -11.29 -18.89
C ILE A 596 -29.11 -12.03 -18.95
N SER A 597 -29.80 -12.23 -17.83
CA SER A 597 -31.13 -12.88 -17.82
C SER A 597 -32.28 -11.99 -18.32
N MET A 598 -32.12 -10.66 -18.35
CA MET A 598 -33.11 -9.75 -18.90
C MET A 598 -33.03 -9.59 -20.44
N PHE A 599 -31.87 -9.92 -21.06
CA PHE A 599 -31.70 -9.88 -22.51
C PHE A 599 -31.90 -11.23 -23.21
N GLY A 600 -32.23 -12.30 -22.46
CA GLY A 600 -32.46 -13.64 -22.96
C GLY A 600 -33.90 -14.12 -22.81
N ASN A 601 -34.84 -13.56 -23.56
CA ASN A 601 -36.15 -14.16 -23.73
C ASN A 601 -36.08 -15.09 -24.93
N GLY A 602 -35.99 -16.42 -24.67
CA GLY A 602 -36.19 -17.47 -25.67
C GLY A 602 -35.15 -18.58 -25.67
N SER A 603 -35.20 -19.40 -24.69
CA SER A 603 -35.06 -20.88 -24.70
C SER A 603 -34.53 -21.39 -23.36
N GLN A 604 -35.22 -22.36 -22.79
CA GLN A 604 -34.90 -22.97 -21.50
C GLN A 604 -33.48 -23.56 -21.48
N PRO A 605 -32.70 -23.36 -20.42
CA PRO A 605 -31.42 -24.05 -20.26
C PRO A 605 -31.67 -25.49 -19.82
N THR A 606 -31.28 -26.42 -20.65
CA THR A 606 -31.09 -27.82 -20.28
C THR A 606 -29.99 -27.94 -19.24
N ASN A 607 -30.28 -28.59 -18.13
CA ASN A 607 -29.35 -28.97 -17.08
C ASN A 607 -28.10 -29.65 -17.66
N ILE A 608 -26.94 -29.03 -17.54
CA ILE A 608 -25.64 -29.66 -17.80
C ILE A 608 -25.05 -30.09 -16.45
N ASP A 609 -25.12 -31.40 -16.25
CA ASP A 609 -24.54 -32.15 -15.15
C ASP A 609 -23.00 -32.19 -15.31
N LEU A 610 -22.27 -31.50 -14.42
CA LEU A 610 -20.80 -31.41 -14.44
C LEU A 610 -20.10 -32.56 -13.70
N ARG A 611 -20.62 -33.78 -13.86
CA ARG A 611 -19.89 -34.99 -13.45
C ARG A 611 -19.58 -35.81 -14.70
N THR A 612 -18.30 -36.06 -14.92
CA THR A 612 -17.63 -36.88 -15.94
C THR A 612 -17.07 -36.13 -17.14
N ARG A 613 -15.78 -35.87 -17.13
CA ARG A 613 -14.93 -35.90 -18.31
C ARG A 613 -13.51 -36.31 -17.93
N ASN A 614 -13.30 -37.59 -17.93
CA ASN A 614 -12.08 -38.22 -18.41
C ASN A 614 -12.49 -39.03 -19.62
N ALA A 615 -12.02 -38.67 -20.80
CA ALA A 615 -11.64 -39.54 -21.93
C ALA A 615 -11.57 -38.74 -23.21
N VAL A 616 -10.40 -38.70 -23.78
CA VAL A 616 -10.10 -38.30 -25.16
C VAL A 616 -10.63 -39.40 -26.07
N PRO A 617 -11.24 -39.10 -27.24
CA PRO A 617 -10.84 -39.79 -28.48
C PRO A 617 -10.62 -38.82 -29.66
N SER A 618 -9.63 -39.21 -30.46
CA SER A 618 -9.21 -38.66 -31.74
C SER A 618 -10.23 -38.87 -32.89
N PRO A 619 -10.01 -38.31 -34.07
CA PRO A 619 -11.03 -37.80 -34.96
C PRO A 619 -11.41 -38.73 -36.11
N ALA A 620 -12.59 -38.51 -36.68
CA ALA A 620 -12.97 -39.01 -38.00
C ALA A 620 -13.63 -37.88 -38.79
N SER A 621 -13.06 -37.55 -39.95
CA SER A 621 -13.64 -36.79 -41.06
C SER A 621 -14.71 -37.68 -41.77
N PRO A 622 -15.53 -37.22 -42.72
CA PRO A 622 -15.40 -36.10 -43.66
C PRO A 622 -16.68 -35.44 -44.19
N ALA A 623 -16.43 -34.55 -45.13
CA ALA A 623 -17.20 -34.12 -46.33
C ALA A 623 -18.02 -32.82 -46.20
N ALA A 624 -17.47 -31.78 -46.71
CA ALA A 624 -17.60 -31.12 -48.02
C ALA A 624 -18.77 -30.13 -48.13
N ASN A 625 -18.46 -28.87 -48.25
CA ASN A 625 -18.48 -27.99 -49.43
C ASN A 625 -18.65 -26.52 -49.05
N GLY A 626 -17.82 -25.66 -49.68
CA GLY A 626 -18.15 -24.28 -49.95
C GLY A 626 -17.47 -23.22 -49.03
N GLY A 627 -16.30 -22.75 -49.44
CA GLY A 627 -15.67 -21.59 -48.76
C GLY A 627 -14.19 -21.49 -49.07
N GLY A 628 -13.84 -21.44 -50.33
CA GLY A 628 -12.50 -21.01 -50.77
C GLY A 628 -12.35 -19.52 -50.51
N ASN A 629 -11.12 -19.10 -50.16
CA ASN A 629 -10.53 -17.79 -50.23
C ASN A 629 -10.08 -17.07 -48.95
N LEU A 630 -10.31 -17.54 -47.75
CA LEU A 630 -9.69 -16.90 -46.60
C LEU A 630 -8.30 -17.46 -46.20
N ALA A 631 -8.09 -18.74 -46.44
CA ALA A 631 -6.80 -19.39 -46.12
C ALA A 631 -5.70 -19.08 -47.12
N GLN A 632 -6.05 -18.74 -48.38
CA GLN A 632 -5.12 -18.35 -49.41
C GLN A 632 -4.65 -16.91 -49.28
N ALA A 633 -5.52 -16.01 -48.79
CA ALA A 633 -5.18 -14.61 -48.51
C ALA A 633 -4.24 -14.45 -47.31
N VAL A 634 -4.33 -15.35 -46.32
CA VAL A 634 -3.40 -15.34 -45.14
C VAL A 634 -2.01 -15.86 -45.54
N ASN A 635 -1.95 -16.90 -46.37
CA ASN A 635 -0.67 -17.43 -46.85
C ASN A 635 0.06 -16.47 -47.85
N ASP A 636 -0.71 -15.71 -48.64
CA ASP A 636 -0.14 -14.70 -49.55
C ASP A 636 0.38 -13.47 -48.78
N ALA A 637 -0.23 -13.13 -47.63
CA ALA A 637 0.27 -12.06 -46.77
C ALA A 637 1.57 -12.47 -46.05
N ASP A 638 1.69 -13.69 -45.53
CA ASP A 638 2.91 -14.18 -44.93
C ASP A 638 4.07 -14.34 -45.90
N ALA A 639 3.79 -14.73 -47.16
CA ALA A 639 4.78 -14.77 -48.22
C ALA A 639 5.27 -13.36 -48.63
N TYR A 640 4.39 -12.36 -48.62
CA TYR A 640 4.73 -10.99 -48.89
C TYR A 640 5.58 -10.34 -47.81
N PHE A 641 5.26 -10.57 -46.52
CA PHE A 641 6.07 -10.08 -45.41
C PHE A 641 7.46 -10.73 -45.35
N SER A 642 7.58 -12.00 -45.68
CA SER A 642 8.87 -12.69 -45.78
C SER A 642 9.76 -12.16 -46.94
N SER A 643 9.19 -11.67 -48.02
CA SER A 643 9.93 -11.12 -49.18
C SER A 643 10.45 -9.70 -48.91
N ILE A 644 9.71 -8.87 -48.13
CA ILE A 644 10.15 -7.51 -47.80
C ILE A 644 11.26 -7.52 -46.74
N GLY A 645 11.18 -8.43 -45.75
CA GLY A 645 12.25 -8.59 -44.77
C GLY A 645 13.59 -9.00 -45.36
N THR A 646 13.59 -9.78 -46.43
CA THR A 646 14.79 -10.23 -47.12
C THR A 646 15.41 -9.16 -48.02
N GLN A 647 14.60 -8.26 -48.60
CA GLN A 647 15.13 -7.15 -49.43
C GLN A 647 15.70 -6.00 -48.59
N GLN A 648 15.17 -5.70 -47.42
CA GLN A 648 15.75 -4.69 -46.53
C GLN A 648 17.01 -5.16 -45.84
N MET A 649 17.19 -6.45 -45.55
CA MET A 649 18.46 -6.99 -45.02
C MET A 649 19.57 -7.09 -46.09
N ALA A 650 19.23 -7.17 -47.36
CA ALA A 650 20.21 -7.14 -48.46
C ALA A 650 20.73 -5.74 -48.78
N ALA A 651 19.98 -4.68 -48.48
CA ALA A 651 20.37 -3.28 -48.71
C ALA A 651 21.29 -2.71 -47.59
N MET A 652 21.47 -3.40 -46.45
CA MET A 652 22.35 -2.98 -45.36
C MET A 652 23.71 -3.69 -45.32
N ARG A 653 24.11 -4.38 -46.39
CA ARG A 653 25.44 -5.00 -46.52
C ARG A 653 26.18 -4.40 -47.73
N ILE A 654 26.60 -3.16 -47.65
CA ILE A 654 27.75 -2.62 -48.40
C ILE A 654 28.25 -1.39 -47.61
N ASP A 655 29.38 -1.52 -47.06
CA ASP A 655 30.52 -0.67 -46.68
C ASP A 655 30.95 -0.79 -45.24
N GLY A 656 32.14 -1.33 -45.06
CA GLY A 656 32.88 -1.37 -43.81
C GLY A 656 34.13 -2.19 -44.00
N GLY A 657 35.20 -1.55 -44.49
CA GLY A 657 36.51 -2.10 -44.76
C GLY A 657 37.17 -2.77 -43.54
N ASP A 658 37.94 -3.73 -43.90
CA ASP A 658 38.91 -4.51 -43.19
C ASP A 658 39.87 -3.65 -42.36
N ASP A 659 40.10 -4.01 -41.09
CA ASP A 659 41.38 -3.99 -40.45
C ASP A 659 41.37 -4.90 -39.23
N GLY A 660 42.20 -5.95 -39.26
CA GLY A 660 42.32 -6.98 -38.27
C GLY A 660 43.05 -6.57 -37.00
N PHE A 661 42.79 -7.27 -35.94
CA PHE A 661 43.78 -7.92 -35.06
C PHE A 661 43.09 -8.87 -34.08
N GLY A 662 43.72 -9.99 -33.90
CA GLY A 662 43.23 -11.18 -33.27
C GLY A 662 43.14 -11.22 -31.75
N GLY A 663 42.56 -12.29 -31.28
CA GLY A 663 42.96 -12.97 -30.04
C GLY A 663 41.94 -13.11 -28.93
N SER A 664 41.44 -14.34 -28.82
CA SER A 664 41.16 -15.10 -27.58
C SER A 664 40.19 -14.59 -26.50
N GLY A 665 39.09 -15.29 -26.35
CA GLY A 665 38.88 -16.11 -25.15
C GLY A 665 38.09 -15.56 -23.97
N LEU A 666 36.93 -16.19 -23.71
CA LEU A 666 36.35 -16.53 -22.40
C LEU A 666 35.46 -15.54 -21.63
N ASN A 667 34.24 -16.06 -21.46
CA ASN A 667 33.36 -16.01 -20.24
C ASN A 667 32.72 -14.69 -19.77
N GLY A 668 31.45 -14.75 -19.86
CA GLY A 668 30.33 -14.32 -19.01
C GLY A 668 30.55 -13.46 -17.80
N THR A 669 29.81 -12.40 -17.72
CA THR A 669 29.24 -11.90 -16.44
C THR A 669 28.19 -10.82 -16.72
N GLY A 670 27.16 -10.84 -15.90
CA GLY A 670 25.96 -10.05 -16.02
C GLY A 670 26.15 -8.55 -15.80
N TYR A 671 25.28 -7.80 -16.41
CA TYR A 671 25.18 -6.36 -16.27
C TYR A 671 24.45 -5.96 -14.98
N VAL A 672 25.17 -5.24 -14.11
CA VAL A 672 24.61 -4.49 -12.99
C VAL A 672 24.32 -3.09 -13.47
N VAL A 673 23.05 -2.70 -13.45
CA VAL A 673 22.64 -1.31 -13.70
C VAL A 673 22.61 -0.57 -12.37
N ASN A 674 23.58 0.34 -12.19
CA ASN A 674 23.58 1.33 -11.10
C ASN A 674 22.66 2.49 -11.46
N ALA A 675 21.55 2.61 -10.73
CA ALA A 675 20.71 3.81 -10.74
C ALA A 675 21.19 4.77 -9.63
N LEU A 676 21.71 5.90 -10.03
CA LEU A 676 22.05 7.04 -9.19
C LEU A 676 20.76 7.71 -8.68
N ALA A 677 20.59 7.80 -7.37
CA ALA A 677 19.58 8.60 -6.72
C ALA A 677 20.07 10.04 -6.53
N PRO A 678 19.24 11.08 -6.73
CA PRO A 678 19.62 12.45 -6.41
C PRO A 678 19.52 12.72 -4.90
N GLN A 679 20.56 13.29 -4.36
CA GLN A 679 20.62 13.81 -2.99
C GLN A 679 19.78 15.07 -2.88
N ALA A 680 18.79 15.07 -1.99
CA ALA A 680 18.07 16.27 -1.58
C ALA A 680 18.78 16.91 -0.39
N VAL A 681 19.19 18.16 -0.57
CA VAL A 681 19.75 19.06 0.45
C VAL A 681 18.59 19.58 1.30
N LEU A 682 18.57 19.24 2.59
CA LEU A 682 17.67 19.84 3.59
C LEU A 682 18.35 21.01 4.27
N GLN A 683 17.81 22.22 4.10
CA GLN A 683 18.06 23.37 4.96
C GLN A 683 17.11 23.35 6.15
N PRO A 684 17.56 23.78 7.36
CA PRO A 684 16.73 23.78 8.55
C PRO A 684 15.86 25.03 8.64
N ALA A 685 14.56 24.83 8.89
CA ALA A 685 13.65 25.89 9.31
C ALA A 685 13.48 25.86 10.83
N HIS A 686 13.67 27.01 11.44
CA HIS A 686 13.39 27.32 12.85
C HIS A 686 11.86 27.32 13.09
N GLY A 687 11.44 26.75 14.24
CA GLY A 687 10.07 26.87 14.73
C GLY A 687 9.91 26.21 16.09
N GLU A 688 9.56 26.98 17.06
CA GLU A 688 9.46 26.74 18.50
C GLU A 688 8.40 25.72 18.92
N GLY A 689 8.74 24.92 19.93
CA GLY A 689 8.00 24.70 21.19
C GLY A 689 6.76 23.83 21.21
N SER A 690 6.85 22.66 21.79
CA SER A 690 6.12 22.31 23.04
C SER A 690 6.45 20.89 23.49
N ASN A 691 6.61 20.74 24.80
CA ASN A 691 6.86 19.52 25.56
C ASN A 691 5.80 18.42 25.32
N GLY A 692 6.27 17.19 25.16
CA GLY A 692 5.49 15.99 25.25
C GLY A 692 6.42 14.79 25.44
N ASP A 693 6.33 14.14 26.57
CA ASP A 693 7.12 13.02 27.06
C ASP A 693 7.44 11.97 25.99
N LEU A 694 8.71 11.87 25.62
CA LEU A 694 9.28 10.77 24.85
C LEU A 694 9.65 9.64 25.83
N LEU A 695 8.74 8.72 26.02
CA LEU A 695 9.06 7.40 26.55
C LEU A 695 9.72 6.59 25.43
N VAL A 696 11.03 6.55 25.47
CA VAL A 696 11.86 5.69 24.63
C VAL A 696 11.67 4.25 25.05
N LEU A 697 11.34 3.41 24.10
CA LEU A 697 11.35 1.95 24.12
C LEU A 697 12.66 1.34 24.63
#